data_3d6a7c41b1fe3bbf07a9b47224a44e05
#
_entry.id   3d6a7c41b1fe3bbf07a9b47224a44e05
#
_cell.length_a   1.000
_cell.length_b   1.000
_cell.length_c   1.000
_cell.angle_alpha   90.00
_cell.angle_beta   90.00
_cell.angle_gamma   90.00
#
_symmetry.space_group_name_H-M   'P 1'
#
loop_
_entity.id
_entity.type
_entity.pdbx_description
1 polymer ?
#
loop_
_entity_poly.entity_id
_entity_poly.type
_entity_poly.pdbx_seq_one_letter_code
_entity_poly.pdbx_strand_id
1 'polypeptide(L)'
;MEKEGFTIDPTNIEQQKAFDLVANTNTSLFITGKAGTGKTTFVKGIQEQIKKSFLVLAPTGIAAMNVGGQTIHSFFGLPFEAIGPETKMEVSLEKRKTIEHIDTIIIDEASMVRCDWVDGIDRFLRALMHTHLPFGGKQVVFVGDLFQLPPVVRRGSADDMMLCYMYGNGTPYFYKANVMKRMNLPKIEFQKVYRQEDSEFLDILDRMRLGENTEKDLDVLNHHVSSDDKVGDYSVILTARVNTADDINDQKLNEIELEEFCYEGEISGKFKSQDVPVPITLRLKVGAQVIFCRNDYPRGVVNGTIAKVVALEDDTIKVALKDGEEIEVEKMTWETKESVYDETTKTVKSEVVGSFTQYPLKLAWAITIHKSQGMTFDRMHFDLTRGTFAAGQSYVAISRMRSLDGLTLSRKIFKNDILQNAEIKAFANSFNDVAMIDDELSFGEEYYKHLAKKDYDNAARMCLLHSMEKMKAGDYRSAALLAKKMFDVMLDDKCLKGLTKEVPLLKDCNMTSNFLNAVVCLYSDRFEEAIGYANMVLDRRSCLEAMFVKGKALLALSRYDEALEMAQLIRIASKESVDKVAIDKKQYLFEAELNEQLGSTNLDTCKQLLKLCPEYLPAYVMLRKDALLEGLALDVLEGEDENALVSVFNNEAVSDDDFKKMLCEAEKTSVTFKLFALRARKIKMEEN
;
A
#
# COMPACT_ATOMS: atom_id res chain seq x y z
N MET A 1 14.81 14.15 34.40
CA MET A 1 15.36 13.91 33.07
C MET A 1 14.48 14.65 32.09
N GLU A 2 15.01 15.68 31.43
CA GLU A 2 14.32 16.36 30.34
C GLU A 2 13.96 15.30 29.29
N LYS A 3 12.70 15.32 28.81
CA LYS A 3 12.32 14.52 27.66
C LYS A 3 13.20 15.00 26.51
N GLU A 4 14.19 14.22 26.13
CA GLU A 4 14.84 14.40 24.83
C GLU A 4 13.71 14.30 23.80
N GLY A 5 13.33 15.44 23.22
CA GLY A 5 12.32 15.50 22.18
C GLY A 5 12.83 14.67 20.98
N PHE A 6 11.93 14.02 20.28
CA PHE A 6 12.26 13.32 19.03
C PHE A 6 13.03 14.28 18.13
N THR A 7 14.21 13.85 17.68
CA THR A 7 15.01 14.59 16.69
C THR A 7 15.13 13.68 15.48
N ILE A 8 14.78 14.20 14.30
CA ILE A 8 14.99 13.48 13.04
C ILE A 8 16.48 13.25 12.90
N ASP A 9 16.86 12.01 12.63
CA ASP A 9 18.25 11.65 12.36
C ASP A 9 18.71 12.37 11.07
N PRO A 10 19.63 13.33 11.15
CA PRO A 10 20.07 14.11 10.00
C PRO A 10 20.78 13.25 8.93
N THR A 11 21.17 12.02 9.28
CA THR A 11 21.78 11.07 8.34
C THR A 11 20.74 10.19 7.65
N ASN A 12 19.46 10.25 8.04
CA ASN A 12 18.38 9.46 7.46
C ASN A 12 17.58 10.31 6.45
N ILE A 13 18.02 10.28 5.20
CA ILE A 13 17.46 11.08 4.11
C ILE A 13 15.98 10.76 3.88
N GLU A 14 15.58 9.50 4.00
CA GLU A 14 14.19 9.06 3.82
C GLU A 14 13.29 9.65 4.90
N GLN A 15 13.73 9.67 6.14
CA GLN A 15 12.96 10.32 7.22
C GLN A 15 12.86 11.83 7.01
N GLN A 16 13.94 12.47 6.55
CA GLN A 16 13.92 13.89 6.24
C GLN A 16 12.90 14.22 5.16
N LYS A 17 12.94 13.52 4.03
CA LYS A 17 11.99 13.72 2.92
C LYS A 17 10.54 13.44 3.33
N ALA A 18 10.32 12.40 4.14
CA ALA A 18 9.00 12.11 4.68
C ALA A 18 8.49 13.24 5.60
N PHE A 19 9.37 13.79 6.44
CA PHE A 19 9.04 14.92 7.29
C PHE A 19 8.68 16.16 6.48
N ASP A 20 9.48 16.50 5.47
CA ASP A 20 9.26 17.68 4.62
C ASP A 20 7.94 17.56 3.85
N LEU A 21 7.61 16.38 3.31
CA LEU A 21 6.32 16.14 2.67
C LEU A 21 5.14 16.33 3.64
N VAL A 22 5.26 15.83 4.87
CA VAL A 22 4.20 16.00 5.87
C VAL A 22 4.09 17.44 6.33
N ALA A 23 5.22 18.11 6.58
CA ALA A 23 5.24 19.46 7.15
C ALA A 23 4.82 20.54 6.14
N ASN A 24 5.36 20.46 4.92
CA ASN A 24 5.35 21.57 3.98
C ASN A 24 4.32 21.40 2.85
N THR A 25 3.71 20.21 2.72
CA THR A 25 2.74 19.92 1.65
C THR A 25 1.42 19.36 2.20
N ASN A 26 0.40 19.24 1.34
CA ASN A 26 -0.78 18.42 1.60
C ASN A 26 -0.79 17.13 0.77
N THR A 27 0.34 16.76 0.19
CA THR A 27 0.49 15.52 -0.58
C THR A 27 0.39 14.31 0.33
N SER A 28 -0.54 13.41 0.04
CA SER A 28 -0.66 12.14 0.75
C SER A 28 0.50 11.21 0.36
N LEU A 29 0.97 10.40 1.31
CA LEU A 29 2.13 9.55 1.10
C LEU A 29 2.02 8.21 1.82
N PHE A 30 2.83 7.24 1.42
CA PHE A 30 3.01 5.97 2.11
C PHE A 30 4.42 5.87 2.68
N ILE A 31 4.51 5.71 3.99
CA ILE A 31 5.77 5.49 4.71
C ILE A 31 5.85 4.01 5.07
N THR A 32 6.88 3.34 4.60
CA THR A 32 7.12 1.94 4.86
C THR A 32 8.54 1.70 5.38
N GLY A 33 8.88 0.45 5.62
CA GLY A 33 10.21 0.03 6.07
C GLY A 33 10.13 -1.23 6.91
N LYS A 34 11.27 -1.88 7.07
CA LYS A 34 11.44 -3.12 7.83
C LYS A 34 11.02 -2.97 9.29
N ALA A 35 10.90 -4.09 10.00
CA ALA A 35 10.75 -4.06 11.44
C ALA A 35 11.97 -3.35 12.07
N GLY A 36 11.73 -2.43 13.02
CA GLY A 36 12.82 -1.71 13.71
C GLY A 36 13.37 -0.48 13.01
N THR A 37 12.79 -0.01 11.89
CA THR A 37 13.23 1.23 11.19
C THR A 37 12.69 2.53 11.81
N GLY A 38 12.00 2.45 12.95
CA GLY A 38 11.55 3.65 13.68
C GLY A 38 10.25 4.30 13.18
N LYS A 39 9.43 3.63 12.37
CA LYS A 39 8.16 4.18 11.84
C LYS A 39 7.24 4.77 12.92
N THR A 40 6.96 4.01 13.96
CA THR A 40 6.10 4.44 15.08
C THR A 40 6.70 5.62 15.86
N THR A 41 8.02 5.63 16.03
CA THR A 41 8.76 6.75 16.64
C THR A 41 8.66 8.00 15.78
N PHE A 42 8.79 7.85 14.47
CA PHE A 42 8.62 8.93 13.50
C PHE A 42 7.19 9.51 13.56
N VAL A 43 6.15 8.66 13.59
CA VAL A 43 4.75 9.11 13.71
C VAL A 43 4.53 9.94 14.98
N LYS A 44 5.12 9.55 16.10
CA LYS A 44 5.05 10.35 17.35
C LYS A 44 5.81 11.67 17.22
N GLY A 45 7.00 11.62 16.63
CA GLY A 45 7.86 12.78 16.47
C GLY A 45 7.26 13.86 15.58
N ILE A 46 6.64 13.49 14.45
CA ILE A 46 6.00 14.47 13.55
C ILE A 46 4.80 15.17 14.23
N GLN A 47 4.05 14.47 15.09
CA GLN A 47 2.95 15.07 15.85
C GLN A 47 3.43 16.12 16.87
N GLU A 48 4.64 15.96 17.40
CA GLU A 48 5.23 16.89 18.36
C GLU A 48 5.86 18.11 17.68
N GLN A 49 6.45 17.93 16.49
CA GLN A 49 7.26 18.97 15.83
C GLN A 49 6.53 19.77 14.76
N ILE A 50 5.56 19.18 14.08
CA ILE A 50 4.87 19.82 12.95
C ILE A 50 3.64 20.59 13.47
N LYS A 51 3.52 21.86 13.05
CA LYS A 51 2.39 22.71 13.39
C LYS A 51 1.15 22.43 12.50
N LYS A 52 0.74 21.18 12.44
CA LYS A 52 -0.51 20.76 11.80
C LYS A 52 -1.41 20.05 12.79
N SER A 53 -2.71 20.06 12.53
CA SER A 53 -3.67 19.28 13.30
C SER A 53 -3.70 17.85 12.79
N PHE A 54 -3.38 16.88 13.64
CA PHE A 54 -3.32 15.47 13.29
C PHE A 54 -4.50 14.67 13.82
N LEU A 55 -5.03 13.77 12.99
CA LEU A 55 -5.87 12.66 13.41
C LEU A 55 -5.09 11.37 13.20
N VAL A 56 -4.84 10.62 14.27
CA VAL A 56 -4.09 9.36 14.19
C VAL A 56 -5.04 8.19 14.34
N LEU A 57 -4.99 7.28 13.38
CA LEU A 57 -5.88 6.13 13.27
C LEU A 57 -5.07 4.84 13.05
N ALA A 58 -5.66 3.71 13.48
CA ALA A 58 -5.10 2.40 13.19
C ALA A 58 -6.22 1.36 12.99
N PRO A 59 -5.95 0.21 12.33
CA PRO A 59 -6.96 -0.82 12.10
C PRO A 59 -7.36 -1.58 13.38
N THR A 60 -6.49 -1.64 14.39
CA THR A 60 -6.73 -2.40 15.64
C THR A 60 -6.60 -1.51 16.87
N GLY A 61 -7.29 -1.89 17.96
CA GLY A 61 -7.23 -1.13 19.22
C GLY A 61 -5.81 -1.04 19.80
N ILE A 62 -5.04 -2.14 19.76
CA ILE A 62 -3.66 -2.16 20.24
C ILE A 62 -2.76 -1.23 19.43
N ALA A 63 -2.86 -1.27 18.10
CA ALA A 63 -2.08 -0.38 17.23
C ALA A 63 -2.46 1.09 17.48
N ALA A 64 -3.75 1.40 17.62
CA ALA A 64 -4.24 2.74 17.92
C ALA A 64 -3.67 3.29 19.25
N MET A 65 -3.70 2.46 20.30
CA MET A 65 -3.13 2.86 21.60
C MET A 65 -1.61 3.10 21.52
N ASN A 66 -0.87 2.31 20.75
CA ASN A 66 0.58 2.45 20.60
C ASN A 66 0.99 3.81 20.01
N VAL A 67 0.16 4.38 19.16
CA VAL A 67 0.40 5.69 18.51
C VAL A 67 -0.39 6.83 19.15
N GLY A 68 -1.15 6.55 20.22
CA GLY A 68 -1.99 7.55 20.89
C GLY A 68 -3.20 7.99 20.07
N GLY A 69 -3.68 7.13 19.18
CA GLY A 69 -4.79 7.37 18.27
C GLY A 69 -6.05 6.58 18.58
N GLN A 70 -6.91 6.43 17.58
CA GLN A 70 -8.19 5.71 17.63
C GLN A 70 -8.27 4.64 16.53
N THR A 71 -9.19 3.67 16.68
CA THR A 71 -9.44 2.74 15.57
C THR A 71 -10.23 3.43 14.45
N ILE A 72 -9.91 3.06 13.21
CA ILE A 72 -10.60 3.55 12.01
C ILE A 72 -12.11 3.33 12.14
N HIS A 73 -12.52 2.13 12.58
CA HIS A 73 -13.93 1.76 12.78
C HIS A 73 -14.63 2.66 13.82
N SER A 74 -13.98 2.91 14.96
CA SER A 74 -14.55 3.76 16.01
C SER A 74 -14.68 5.20 15.58
N PHE A 75 -13.71 5.72 14.86
CA PHE A 75 -13.72 7.13 14.45
C PHE A 75 -14.75 7.38 13.36
N PHE A 76 -14.72 6.61 12.28
CA PHE A 76 -15.59 6.82 11.12
C PHE A 76 -16.93 6.06 11.20
N GLY A 77 -17.18 5.27 12.25
CA GLY A 77 -18.40 4.48 12.38
C GLY A 77 -18.52 3.43 11.27
N LEU A 78 -17.38 2.81 10.87
CA LEU A 78 -17.38 1.81 9.82
C LEU A 78 -18.02 0.52 10.28
N PRO A 79 -18.83 -0.14 9.45
CA PRO A 79 -19.27 -1.51 9.69
C PRO A 79 -18.08 -2.48 9.56
N PHE A 80 -18.22 -3.68 10.14
CA PHE A 80 -17.22 -4.74 9.98
C PHE A 80 -17.30 -5.43 8.63
N GLU A 81 -18.47 -5.42 8.02
CA GLU A 81 -18.74 -5.95 6.68
C GLU A 81 -18.04 -5.13 5.59
N ALA A 82 -18.06 -5.64 4.38
CA ALA A 82 -17.50 -4.91 3.23
C ALA A 82 -18.31 -3.65 2.91
N ILE A 83 -17.59 -2.56 2.63
CA ILE A 83 -18.16 -1.23 2.40
C ILE A 83 -18.40 -1.02 0.90
N GLY A 84 -19.68 -0.94 0.52
CA GLY A 84 -20.11 -0.61 -0.84
C GLY A 84 -20.25 0.90 -1.09
N PRO A 85 -20.55 1.30 -2.34
CA PRO A 85 -20.80 2.69 -2.69
C PRO A 85 -21.94 3.34 -1.91
N GLU A 86 -22.99 2.57 -1.59
CA GLU A 86 -24.18 3.03 -0.89
C GLU A 86 -24.08 2.96 0.64
N THR A 87 -22.99 2.42 1.17
CA THR A 87 -22.80 2.31 2.63
C THR A 87 -22.66 3.69 3.25
N LYS A 88 -23.57 4.03 4.14
CA LYS A 88 -23.54 5.28 4.89
C LYS A 88 -22.63 5.13 6.13
N MET A 89 -21.82 6.13 6.39
CA MET A 89 -20.98 6.21 7.57
C MET A 89 -21.65 7.10 8.60
N GLU A 90 -21.81 6.57 9.83
CA GLU A 90 -22.44 7.29 10.93
C GLU A 90 -21.38 7.99 11.79
N VAL A 91 -21.02 9.20 11.38
CA VAL A 91 -20.07 10.04 12.11
C VAL A 91 -20.84 11.12 12.85
N SER A 92 -20.62 11.25 14.17
CA SER A 92 -21.27 12.26 15.02
C SER A 92 -20.94 13.70 14.56
N LEU A 93 -21.82 14.64 14.88
CA LEU A 93 -21.62 16.06 14.54
C LEU A 93 -20.31 16.61 15.11
N GLU A 94 -19.96 16.20 16.32
CA GLU A 94 -18.71 16.58 16.99
C GLU A 94 -17.47 16.11 16.20
N LYS A 95 -17.46 14.83 15.79
CA LYS A 95 -16.38 14.29 14.96
C LYS A 95 -16.32 14.95 13.58
N ARG A 96 -17.47 15.31 12.99
CA ARG A 96 -17.49 16.06 11.71
C ARG A 96 -16.81 17.40 11.86
N LYS A 97 -17.15 18.18 12.92
CA LYS A 97 -16.46 19.45 13.23
C LYS A 97 -14.95 19.24 13.43
N THR A 98 -14.56 18.20 14.13
CA THR A 98 -13.15 17.86 14.32
C THR A 98 -12.44 17.62 12.98
N ILE A 99 -13.06 16.83 12.08
CA ILE A 99 -12.51 16.54 10.75
C ILE A 99 -12.34 17.83 9.93
N GLU A 100 -13.27 18.77 9.99
CA GLU A 100 -13.16 20.04 9.25
C GLU A 100 -11.86 20.80 9.59
N HIS A 101 -11.37 20.67 10.83
CA HIS A 101 -10.20 21.39 11.34
C HIS A 101 -8.91 20.55 11.38
N ILE A 102 -8.94 19.29 10.95
CA ILE A 102 -7.76 18.46 10.81
C ILE A 102 -7.07 18.74 9.47
N ASP A 103 -5.74 18.85 9.49
CA ASP A 103 -4.92 19.00 8.29
C ASP A 103 -4.47 17.65 7.74
N THR A 104 -4.05 16.75 8.62
CA THR A 104 -3.42 15.48 8.24
C THR A 104 -4.03 14.30 9.00
N ILE A 105 -4.38 13.25 8.28
CA ILE A 105 -4.84 11.97 8.83
C ILE A 105 -3.69 10.98 8.69
N ILE A 106 -3.24 10.41 9.80
CA ILE A 106 -2.23 9.35 9.84
C ILE A 106 -2.94 8.01 10.04
N ILE A 107 -2.67 7.04 9.18
CA ILE A 107 -3.19 5.67 9.28
C ILE A 107 -2.01 4.73 9.50
N ASP A 108 -1.79 4.34 10.76
CA ASP A 108 -0.73 3.39 11.11
C ASP A 108 -1.17 1.94 10.86
N GLU A 109 -0.22 1.02 10.78
CA GLU A 109 -0.42 -0.39 10.41
C GLU A 109 -1.25 -0.55 9.11
N ALA A 110 -0.92 0.25 8.09
CA ALA A 110 -1.64 0.32 6.82
C ALA A 110 -1.67 -1.03 6.06
N SER A 111 -0.76 -1.96 6.37
CA SER A 111 -0.76 -3.32 5.81
C SER A 111 -2.06 -4.07 6.07
N MET A 112 -2.74 -3.77 7.18
CA MET A 112 -3.99 -4.41 7.60
C MET A 112 -5.24 -3.64 7.15
N VAL A 113 -5.09 -2.50 6.48
CA VAL A 113 -6.20 -1.64 6.06
C VAL A 113 -6.75 -2.10 4.72
N ARG A 114 -8.06 -2.32 4.65
CA ARG A 114 -8.77 -2.72 3.43
C ARG A 114 -9.01 -1.53 2.51
N CYS A 115 -8.97 -1.78 1.20
CA CYS A 115 -9.20 -0.76 0.17
C CYS A 115 -10.62 -0.16 0.21
N ASP A 116 -11.63 -0.94 0.55
CA ASP A 116 -13.01 -0.46 0.67
C ASP A 116 -13.18 0.54 1.84
N TRP A 117 -12.46 0.35 2.96
CA TRP A 117 -12.43 1.34 4.05
C TRP A 117 -11.87 2.66 3.56
N VAL A 118 -10.78 2.60 2.79
CA VAL A 118 -10.11 3.80 2.25
C VAL A 118 -11.02 4.56 1.30
N ASP A 119 -11.70 3.87 0.38
CA ASP A 119 -12.68 4.50 -0.51
C ASP A 119 -13.92 5.02 0.25
N GLY A 120 -14.34 4.32 1.31
CA GLY A 120 -15.40 4.78 2.20
C GLY A 120 -15.04 6.10 2.87
N ILE A 121 -13.83 6.18 3.45
CA ILE A 121 -13.28 7.38 4.06
C ILE A 121 -13.18 8.52 3.04
N ASP A 122 -12.65 8.26 1.84
CA ASP A 122 -12.57 9.26 0.76
C ASP A 122 -13.94 9.83 0.41
N ARG A 123 -14.93 8.97 0.18
CA ARG A 123 -16.30 9.40 -0.12
C ARG A 123 -16.89 10.27 0.98
N PHE A 124 -16.72 9.83 2.23
CA PHE A 124 -17.21 10.58 3.40
C PHE A 124 -16.54 11.95 3.52
N LEU A 125 -15.22 12.01 3.43
CA LEU A 125 -14.45 13.26 3.54
C LEU A 125 -14.78 14.23 2.41
N ARG A 126 -14.91 13.75 1.18
CA ARG A 126 -15.33 14.60 0.04
C ARG A 126 -16.73 15.18 0.24
N ALA A 127 -17.66 14.36 0.71
CA ALA A 127 -19.02 14.83 0.99
C ALA A 127 -19.04 15.85 2.13
N LEU A 128 -18.30 15.62 3.21
CA LEU A 128 -18.22 16.52 4.36
C LEU A 128 -17.57 17.85 4.01
N MET A 129 -16.48 17.81 3.25
CA MET A 129 -15.72 19.00 2.87
C MET A 129 -16.28 19.71 1.62
N HIS A 130 -17.37 19.18 1.04
CA HIS A 130 -18.00 19.73 -0.18
C HIS A 130 -17.00 19.93 -1.33
N THR A 131 -16.09 18.96 -1.55
CA THR A 131 -15.05 19.04 -2.57
C THR A 131 -14.87 17.71 -3.29
N HIS A 132 -14.33 17.76 -4.51
CA HIS A 132 -13.99 16.58 -5.30
C HIS A 132 -12.54 16.11 -5.10
N LEU A 133 -11.73 16.89 -4.36
CA LEU A 133 -10.36 16.49 -4.05
C LEU A 133 -10.29 15.17 -3.28
N PRO A 134 -9.32 14.30 -3.59
CA PRO A 134 -9.11 13.09 -2.81
C PRO A 134 -9.05 13.38 -1.31
N PHE A 135 -9.72 12.54 -0.52
CA PHE A 135 -9.83 12.68 0.93
C PHE A 135 -10.37 14.05 1.41
N GLY A 136 -11.20 14.71 0.59
CA GLY A 136 -11.71 16.03 0.93
C GLY A 136 -10.63 17.13 0.96
N GLY A 137 -9.52 16.93 0.27
CA GLY A 137 -8.36 17.82 0.28
C GLY A 137 -7.44 17.65 1.50
N LYS A 138 -7.73 16.72 2.41
CA LYS A 138 -6.87 16.39 3.56
C LYS A 138 -5.66 15.58 3.11
N GLN A 139 -4.53 15.80 3.77
CA GLN A 139 -3.36 14.94 3.62
C GLN A 139 -3.59 13.62 4.35
N VAL A 140 -3.32 12.48 3.71
CA VAL A 140 -3.38 11.16 4.34
C VAL A 140 -2.01 10.50 4.30
N VAL A 141 -1.48 10.15 5.46
CA VAL A 141 -0.19 9.49 5.63
C VAL A 141 -0.45 8.04 6.03
N PHE A 142 -0.22 7.12 5.11
CA PHE A 142 -0.27 5.69 5.39
C PHE A 142 1.08 5.25 5.93
N VAL A 143 1.09 4.51 7.04
CA VAL A 143 2.32 4.02 7.67
C VAL A 143 2.20 2.52 7.91
N GLY A 144 3.20 1.74 7.52
CA GLY A 144 3.18 0.30 7.74
C GLY A 144 4.17 -0.46 6.89
N ASP A 145 4.24 -1.77 7.07
CA ASP A 145 5.06 -2.68 6.26
C ASP A 145 4.16 -3.70 5.56
N LEU A 146 3.95 -3.54 4.25
CA LEU A 146 3.08 -4.41 3.46
C LEU A 146 3.52 -5.88 3.44
N PHE A 147 4.78 -6.15 3.72
CA PHE A 147 5.31 -7.51 3.82
C PHE A 147 4.98 -8.19 5.16
N GLN A 148 4.39 -7.44 6.11
CA GLN A 148 3.83 -7.99 7.34
C GLN A 148 2.42 -8.56 7.08
N LEU A 149 1.56 -8.55 8.10
CA LEU A 149 0.25 -9.18 8.01
C LEU A 149 -0.70 -8.41 7.09
N PRO A 150 -1.38 -9.12 6.16
CA PRO A 150 -2.35 -8.51 5.26
C PRO A 150 -3.70 -8.23 5.96
N PRO A 151 -4.60 -7.49 5.29
CA PRO A 151 -5.98 -7.36 5.73
C PRO A 151 -6.65 -8.74 5.86
N VAL A 152 -7.43 -8.93 6.91
CA VAL A 152 -8.11 -10.20 7.18
C VAL A 152 -9.47 -10.20 6.49
N VAL A 153 -9.65 -11.08 5.51
CA VAL A 153 -10.92 -11.36 4.85
C VAL A 153 -11.10 -12.88 4.77
N ARG A 154 -12.27 -13.37 5.16
CA ARG A 154 -12.56 -14.81 5.08
C ARG A 154 -12.84 -15.20 3.64
N ARG A 155 -11.99 -16.00 3.05
CA ARG A 155 -12.14 -16.48 1.67
C ARG A 155 -13.51 -17.15 1.46
N GLY A 156 -14.16 -16.81 0.35
CA GLY A 156 -15.50 -17.31 -0.02
C GLY A 156 -16.65 -16.72 0.80
N SER A 157 -16.42 -15.73 1.65
CA SER A 157 -17.49 -14.98 2.31
C SER A 157 -18.15 -13.98 1.34
N ALA A 158 -19.30 -13.45 1.74
CA ALA A 158 -19.97 -12.38 0.98
C ALA A 158 -19.05 -11.15 0.82
N ASP A 159 -18.29 -10.82 1.86
CA ASP A 159 -17.32 -9.74 1.82
C ASP A 159 -16.21 -9.98 0.79
N ASP A 160 -15.66 -11.20 0.76
CA ASP A 160 -14.62 -11.58 -0.21
C ASP A 160 -15.13 -11.46 -1.65
N MET A 161 -16.35 -11.97 -1.91
CA MET A 161 -16.98 -11.85 -3.23
C MET A 161 -17.22 -10.39 -3.63
N MET A 162 -17.72 -9.56 -2.70
CA MET A 162 -17.95 -8.14 -2.93
C MET A 162 -16.65 -7.39 -3.22
N LEU A 163 -15.60 -7.63 -2.43
CA LEU A 163 -14.29 -7.01 -2.61
C LEU A 163 -13.64 -7.43 -3.92
N CYS A 164 -13.73 -8.72 -4.29
CA CYS A 164 -13.27 -9.20 -5.59
C CYS A 164 -14.01 -8.54 -6.76
N TYR A 165 -15.32 -8.35 -6.65
CA TYR A 165 -16.11 -7.65 -7.66
C TYR A 165 -15.71 -6.18 -7.82
N MET A 166 -15.48 -5.46 -6.71
CA MET A 166 -15.18 -4.02 -6.71
C MET A 166 -13.72 -3.69 -7.02
N TYR A 167 -12.78 -4.52 -6.61
CA TYR A 167 -11.33 -4.20 -6.62
C TYR A 167 -10.48 -5.26 -7.35
N GLY A 168 -11.11 -6.25 -7.93
CA GLY A 168 -10.44 -7.37 -8.57
C GLY A 168 -9.98 -8.45 -7.57
N ASN A 169 -9.50 -9.55 -8.10
CA ASN A 169 -9.04 -10.69 -7.30
C ASN A 169 -7.79 -10.34 -6.47
N GLY A 170 -7.56 -11.08 -5.40
CA GLY A 170 -6.39 -10.97 -4.55
C GLY A 170 -6.65 -10.23 -3.23
N THR A 171 -5.60 -9.97 -2.48
CA THR A 171 -5.72 -9.34 -1.15
C THR A 171 -6.13 -7.88 -1.28
N PRO A 172 -7.15 -7.40 -0.53
CA PRO A 172 -7.70 -6.05 -0.65
C PRO A 172 -6.88 -5.01 0.12
N TYR A 173 -5.60 -4.86 -0.22
CA TYR A 173 -4.73 -3.86 0.39
C TYR A 173 -5.21 -2.43 0.14
N PHE A 174 -4.90 -1.52 1.03
CA PHE A 174 -5.30 -0.12 0.98
C PHE A 174 -5.00 0.56 -0.37
N TYR A 175 -3.87 0.21 -1.00
CA TYR A 175 -3.45 0.83 -2.26
C TYR A 175 -4.28 0.41 -3.49
N LYS A 176 -5.14 -0.62 -3.35
CA LYS A 176 -6.14 -1.00 -4.39
C LYS A 176 -7.37 -0.08 -4.39
N ALA A 177 -7.52 0.78 -3.41
CA ALA A 177 -8.63 1.73 -3.36
C ALA A 177 -8.68 2.60 -4.62
N ASN A 178 -9.89 2.88 -5.11
CA ASN A 178 -10.09 3.66 -6.33
C ASN A 178 -9.58 5.10 -6.18
N VAL A 179 -9.59 5.66 -4.97
CA VAL A 179 -9.02 6.98 -4.70
C VAL A 179 -7.52 7.04 -5.04
N MET A 180 -6.78 5.93 -4.91
CA MET A 180 -5.34 5.87 -5.24
C MET A 180 -5.07 6.05 -6.74
N LYS A 181 -6.05 5.75 -7.61
CA LYS A 181 -5.95 6.01 -9.05
C LYS A 181 -6.07 7.50 -9.40
N ARG A 182 -6.53 8.32 -8.46
CA ARG A 182 -6.84 9.75 -8.62
C ARG A 182 -5.73 10.66 -8.08
N MET A 183 -4.63 10.11 -7.60
CA MET A 183 -3.53 10.87 -7.00
C MET A 183 -2.20 10.17 -7.20
N ASN A 184 -1.12 10.94 -7.20
CA ASN A 184 0.21 10.41 -6.98
C ASN A 184 0.37 10.11 -5.49
N LEU A 185 0.97 8.98 -5.18
CA LEU A 185 1.26 8.57 -3.81
C LEU A 185 2.77 8.31 -3.69
N PRO A 186 3.57 9.30 -3.28
CA PRO A 186 4.97 9.09 -2.92
C PRO A 186 5.09 7.97 -1.90
N LYS A 187 6.07 7.08 -2.09
CA LYS A 187 6.29 5.90 -1.26
C LYS A 187 7.71 5.94 -0.73
N ILE A 188 7.85 6.16 0.57
CA ILE A 188 9.14 6.31 1.21
C ILE A 188 9.40 5.11 2.12
N GLU A 189 10.43 4.33 1.79
CA GLU A 189 10.86 3.20 2.59
C GLU A 189 12.06 3.58 3.45
N PHE A 190 11.90 3.55 4.77
CA PHE A 190 12.99 3.74 5.71
C PHE A 190 13.95 2.55 5.67
N GLN A 191 15.21 2.80 5.31
CA GLN A 191 16.21 1.77 5.14
C GLN A 191 16.98 1.48 6.44
N LYS A 192 17.26 2.51 7.27
CA LYS A 192 18.06 2.39 8.47
C LYS A 192 17.33 1.64 9.58
N VAL A 193 17.90 0.53 10.04
CA VAL A 193 17.37 -0.29 11.15
C VAL A 193 18.05 0.13 12.45
N TYR A 194 17.27 0.30 13.52
CA TYR A 194 17.74 0.74 14.84
C TYR A 194 17.65 -0.34 15.92
N ARG A 195 17.06 -1.50 15.63
CA ARG A 195 16.70 -2.53 16.63
C ARG A 195 17.68 -3.69 16.72
N GLN A 196 18.29 -4.08 15.64
CA GLN A 196 19.08 -5.31 15.51
C GLN A 196 20.50 -4.97 15.06
N GLU A 197 21.49 -5.67 15.65
CA GLU A 197 22.90 -5.46 15.38
C GLU A 197 23.54 -6.62 14.58
N ASP A 198 22.90 -7.81 14.55
CA ASP A 198 23.37 -8.99 13.83
C ASP A 198 23.08 -8.86 12.33
N SER A 199 24.14 -8.63 11.55
CA SER A 199 24.00 -8.43 10.10
C SER A 199 23.57 -9.68 9.35
N GLU A 200 23.98 -10.89 9.74
CA GLU A 200 23.57 -12.13 9.07
C GLU A 200 22.10 -12.41 9.30
N PHE A 201 21.62 -12.20 10.51
CA PHE A 201 20.20 -12.33 10.85
C PHE A 201 19.35 -11.31 10.10
N LEU A 202 19.79 -10.05 9.99
CA LEU A 202 19.12 -9.02 9.22
C LEU A 202 19.00 -9.40 7.75
N ASP A 203 20.05 -9.92 7.14
CA ASP A 203 20.04 -10.36 5.75
C ASP A 203 19.06 -11.52 5.51
N ILE A 204 18.97 -12.48 6.45
CA ILE A 204 17.98 -13.56 6.40
C ILE A 204 16.57 -12.99 6.46
N LEU A 205 16.30 -12.07 7.41
CA LEU A 205 14.99 -11.42 7.54
C LEU A 205 14.61 -10.63 6.29
N ASP A 206 15.56 -9.96 5.64
CA ASP A 206 15.33 -9.23 4.41
C ASP A 206 14.93 -10.15 3.26
N ARG A 207 15.64 -11.25 3.09
CA ARG A 207 15.28 -12.25 2.09
C ARG A 207 13.95 -12.93 2.43
N MET A 208 13.64 -13.16 3.72
CA MET A 208 12.31 -13.65 4.14
C MET A 208 11.21 -12.66 3.80
N ARG A 209 11.44 -11.38 4.07
CA ARG A 209 10.49 -10.31 3.75
C ARG A 209 10.15 -10.29 2.26
N LEU A 210 11.14 -10.48 1.41
CA LEU A 210 10.97 -10.51 -0.04
C LEU A 210 10.60 -11.89 -0.60
N GLY A 211 10.61 -12.96 0.20
CA GLY A 211 10.44 -14.35 -0.25
C GLY A 211 11.56 -14.82 -1.16
N GLU A 212 12.78 -14.36 -0.94
CA GLU A 212 13.98 -14.63 -1.72
C GLU A 212 15.00 -15.49 -0.95
N ASN A 213 14.52 -16.23 0.05
CA ASN A 213 15.34 -17.11 0.86
C ASN A 213 16.06 -18.16 0.01
N THR A 214 17.34 -18.30 0.31
CA THR A 214 18.20 -19.35 -0.22
C THR A 214 18.08 -20.62 0.63
N GLU A 215 18.52 -21.77 0.09
CA GLU A 215 18.63 -23.00 0.87
C GLU A 215 19.55 -22.82 2.09
N LYS A 216 20.62 -22.01 1.95
CA LYS A 216 21.51 -21.68 3.06
C LYS A 216 20.79 -20.96 4.19
N ASP A 217 19.90 -20.02 3.88
CA ASP A 217 19.09 -19.32 4.91
C ASP A 217 18.18 -20.28 5.66
N LEU A 218 17.55 -21.18 4.90
CA LEU A 218 16.68 -22.22 5.49
C LEU A 218 17.49 -23.18 6.35
N ASP A 219 18.71 -23.54 5.94
CA ASP A 219 19.59 -24.38 6.74
C ASP A 219 19.98 -23.69 8.05
N VAL A 220 20.36 -22.41 8.03
CA VAL A 220 20.64 -21.64 9.25
C VAL A 220 19.44 -21.63 10.21
N LEU A 221 18.25 -21.34 9.70
CA LEU A 221 17.04 -21.36 10.51
C LEU A 221 16.74 -22.77 11.04
N ASN A 222 16.93 -23.79 10.23
CA ASN A 222 16.65 -25.18 10.57
C ASN A 222 17.63 -25.81 11.57
N HIS A 223 18.78 -25.20 11.81
CA HIS A 223 19.64 -25.59 12.95
C HIS A 223 18.98 -25.36 14.31
N HIS A 224 17.95 -24.52 14.37
CA HIS A 224 17.19 -24.20 15.58
C HIS A 224 15.97 -25.12 15.78
N VAL A 225 15.81 -26.19 15.01
CA VAL A 225 14.75 -27.18 15.23
C VAL A 225 15.05 -27.93 16.51
N SER A 226 14.09 -27.88 17.44
CA SER A 226 14.17 -28.62 18.70
C SER A 226 13.17 -29.75 18.72
N SER A 227 13.64 -30.96 19.06
CA SER A 227 12.78 -32.11 19.30
C SER A 227 12.19 -32.15 20.74
N ASP A 228 12.61 -31.20 21.55
CA ASP A 228 12.13 -31.10 22.93
C ASP A 228 10.86 -30.23 22.96
N ASP A 229 9.72 -30.86 23.27
CA ASP A 229 8.43 -30.19 23.52
C ASP A 229 8.46 -29.27 24.77
N LYS A 230 9.56 -29.27 25.51
CA LYS A 230 9.76 -28.42 26.68
C LYS A 230 10.35 -27.08 26.24
N VAL A 231 9.45 -26.18 25.92
CA VAL A 231 9.82 -24.77 25.80
C VAL A 231 10.37 -24.32 27.15
N GLY A 232 11.63 -23.87 27.16
CA GLY A 232 12.30 -23.44 28.39
C GLY A 232 11.62 -22.25 29.06
N ASP A 233 11.92 -22.08 30.35
CA ASP A 233 11.47 -20.91 31.09
C ASP A 233 11.82 -19.58 30.40
N TYR A 234 10.95 -18.60 30.53
CA TYR A 234 11.06 -17.28 29.90
C TYR A 234 11.13 -17.35 28.36
N SER A 235 10.53 -18.36 27.76
CA SER A 235 10.37 -18.49 26.31
C SER A 235 8.89 -18.48 25.98
N VAL A 236 8.51 -17.87 24.85
CA VAL A 236 7.13 -17.77 24.39
C VAL A 236 6.92 -18.62 23.14
N ILE A 237 5.80 -19.32 23.08
CA ILE A 237 5.37 -20.04 21.88
C ILE A 237 4.61 -19.05 20.97
N LEU A 238 5.10 -18.82 19.75
CA LEU A 238 4.35 -18.09 18.74
C LEU A 238 3.60 -19.06 17.82
N THR A 239 2.29 -18.94 17.80
CA THR A 239 1.42 -19.74 16.93
C THR A 239 0.57 -18.87 16.00
N ALA A 240 0.17 -19.42 14.86
CA ALA A 240 -0.67 -18.72 13.89
C ALA A 240 -2.15 -18.63 14.31
N ARG A 241 -2.61 -19.43 15.33
CA ARG A 241 -4.02 -19.61 15.66
C ARG A 241 -4.33 -19.20 17.10
N VAL A 242 -5.42 -18.44 17.30
CA VAL A 242 -5.86 -17.97 18.62
C VAL A 242 -6.18 -19.14 19.54
N ASN A 243 -7.02 -20.08 19.09
CA ASN A 243 -7.41 -21.23 19.91
C ASN A 243 -6.20 -22.03 20.40
N THR A 244 -5.18 -22.23 19.57
CA THR A 244 -3.96 -22.95 19.96
C THR A 244 -3.22 -22.21 21.08
N ALA A 245 -3.12 -20.89 21.01
CA ALA A 245 -2.48 -20.10 22.06
C ALA A 245 -3.27 -20.15 23.38
N ASP A 246 -4.58 -20.02 23.30
CA ASP A 246 -5.47 -20.05 24.45
C ASP A 246 -5.45 -21.46 25.13
N ASP A 247 -5.55 -22.54 24.33
CA ASP A 247 -5.48 -23.93 24.82
C ASP A 247 -4.17 -24.22 25.58
N ILE A 248 -3.03 -23.75 25.02
CA ILE A 248 -1.71 -23.92 25.65
C ILE A 248 -1.66 -23.16 27.00
N ASN A 249 -2.12 -21.91 27.01
CA ASN A 249 -2.09 -21.07 28.20
C ASN A 249 -3.02 -21.65 29.31
N ASP A 250 -4.22 -22.05 28.95
CA ASP A 250 -5.16 -22.67 29.91
C ASP A 250 -4.64 -24.01 30.43
N GLN A 251 -4.08 -24.85 29.56
CA GLN A 251 -3.49 -26.13 29.98
C GLN A 251 -2.34 -25.87 30.96
N LYS A 252 -1.41 -24.98 30.63
CA LYS A 252 -0.25 -24.66 31.47
C LYS A 252 -0.65 -24.05 32.83
N LEU A 253 -1.66 -23.19 32.84
CA LEU A 253 -2.19 -22.64 34.10
C LEU A 253 -2.83 -23.74 34.97
N ASN A 254 -3.56 -24.68 34.36
CA ASN A 254 -4.21 -25.79 35.07
C ASN A 254 -3.20 -26.83 35.59
N GLU A 255 -2.04 -27.00 34.94
CA GLU A 255 -0.94 -27.87 35.42
C GLU A 255 -0.34 -27.38 36.76
N ILE A 256 -0.54 -26.11 37.12
CA ILE A 256 -0.08 -25.55 38.40
C ILE A 256 -1.12 -25.88 39.47
N GLU A 257 -0.74 -26.70 40.49
CA GLU A 257 -1.60 -27.15 41.58
C GLU A 257 -1.77 -26.14 42.73
N LEU A 258 -1.46 -24.84 42.48
CA LEU A 258 -1.59 -23.77 43.46
C LEU A 258 -2.91 -23.02 43.29
N GLU A 259 -3.29 -22.24 44.31
CA GLU A 259 -4.51 -21.42 44.31
C GLU A 259 -4.51 -20.41 43.16
N GLU A 260 -5.69 -20.26 42.55
CA GLU A 260 -5.92 -19.32 41.46
C GLU A 260 -6.46 -17.99 41.98
N PHE A 261 -5.82 -16.91 41.65
CA PHE A 261 -6.24 -15.54 41.91
C PHE A 261 -6.83 -14.92 40.67
N CYS A 262 -7.92 -14.16 40.83
CA CYS A 262 -8.61 -13.44 39.74
C CYS A 262 -8.59 -11.95 40.04
N TYR A 263 -8.03 -11.17 39.12
CA TYR A 263 -7.98 -9.71 39.24
C TYR A 263 -8.89 -9.11 38.19
N GLU A 264 -9.89 -8.35 38.63
CA GLU A 264 -10.85 -7.70 37.75
C GLU A 264 -10.33 -6.33 37.29
N GLY A 265 -10.42 -6.07 36.01
CA GLY A 265 -10.12 -4.78 35.41
C GLY A 265 -11.33 -3.85 35.38
N GLU A 266 -11.08 -2.58 35.58
CA GLU A 266 -12.11 -1.55 35.65
C GLU A 266 -12.22 -0.80 34.32
N ILE A 267 -13.39 -0.84 33.68
CA ILE A 267 -13.71 -0.08 32.47
C ILE A 267 -14.53 1.14 32.84
N SER A 268 -14.15 2.31 32.33
CA SER A 268 -14.86 3.56 32.53
C SER A 268 -15.08 4.30 31.21
N GLY A 269 -16.17 5.08 31.15
CA GLY A 269 -16.50 5.91 30.00
C GLY A 269 -16.75 5.13 28.73
N LYS A 270 -16.21 5.62 27.60
CA LYS A 270 -16.42 5.01 26.25
C LYS A 270 -15.40 3.92 25.89
N PHE A 271 -14.65 3.38 26.85
CA PHE A 271 -13.70 2.29 26.57
C PHE A 271 -14.45 1.00 26.23
N LYS A 272 -14.15 0.38 25.10
CA LYS A 272 -14.85 -0.82 24.65
C LYS A 272 -14.17 -2.08 25.18
N SER A 273 -14.94 -3.04 25.71
CA SER A 273 -14.43 -4.31 26.24
C SER A 273 -13.69 -5.17 25.22
N GLN A 274 -13.94 -4.99 23.92
CA GLN A 274 -13.22 -5.70 22.85
C GLN A 274 -11.84 -5.11 22.54
N ASP A 275 -11.57 -3.88 22.97
CA ASP A 275 -10.31 -3.17 22.70
C ASP A 275 -9.31 -3.28 23.85
N VAL A 276 -9.62 -4.07 24.90
CA VAL A 276 -8.74 -4.23 26.07
C VAL A 276 -7.42 -4.91 25.67
N PRO A 277 -6.28 -4.35 26.10
CA PRO A 277 -4.96 -4.90 25.76
C PRO A 277 -4.58 -6.14 26.58
N VAL A 278 -5.20 -6.30 27.75
CA VAL A 278 -5.03 -7.41 28.67
C VAL A 278 -6.41 -7.94 29.07
N PRO A 279 -6.53 -9.19 29.59
CA PRO A 279 -7.82 -9.74 30.01
C PRO A 279 -8.52 -8.86 31.05
N ILE A 280 -9.84 -8.69 30.93
CA ILE A 280 -10.64 -8.01 31.94
C ILE A 280 -10.53 -8.78 33.26
N THR A 281 -10.75 -10.07 33.22
CA THR A 281 -10.49 -10.97 34.35
C THR A 281 -9.13 -11.62 34.13
N LEU A 282 -8.13 -11.19 34.86
CA LEU A 282 -6.77 -11.73 34.80
C LEU A 282 -6.64 -12.88 35.81
N ARG A 283 -6.58 -14.12 35.32
CA ARG A 283 -6.42 -15.35 36.12
C ARG A 283 -4.94 -15.69 36.23
N LEU A 284 -4.43 -15.80 37.43
CA LEU A 284 -3.03 -16.11 37.71
C LEU A 284 -2.88 -17.14 38.84
N LYS A 285 -1.79 -17.88 38.78
CA LYS A 285 -1.29 -18.73 39.88
C LYS A 285 0.19 -18.43 40.11
N VAL A 286 0.68 -18.62 41.33
CA VAL A 286 2.13 -18.52 41.59
C VAL A 286 2.86 -19.53 40.72
N GLY A 287 3.92 -19.11 40.05
CA GLY A 287 4.65 -19.89 39.05
C GLY A 287 4.16 -19.69 37.61
N ALA A 288 3.05 -18.97 37.37
CA ALA A 288 2.56 -18.70 36.06
C ALA A 288 3.54 -17.78 35.24
N GLN A 289 3.72 -18.09 33.97
CA GLN A 289 4.49 -17.25 33.05
C GLN A 289 3.58 -16.17 32.47
N VAL A 290 4.03 -14.95 32.62
CA VAL A 290 3.31 -13.75 32.15
C VAL A 290 4.18 -12.88 31.26
N ILE A 291 3.53 -12.02 30.49
CA ILE A 291 4.20 -11.01 29.65
C ILE A 291 3.64 -9.63 29.97
N PHE A 292 4.53 -8.66 30.06
CA PHE A 292 4.15 -7.26 30.18
C PHE A 292 3.61 -6.73 28.84
N CYS A 293 2.47 -6.06 28.90
CA CYS A 293 1.78 -5.48 27.74
C CYS A 293 1.98 -3.97 27.62
N ARG A 294 2.85 -3.38 28.45
CA ARG A 294 3.18 -1.96 28.43
C ARG A 294 4.61 -1.74 28.93
N ASN A 295 5.25 -0.64 28.50
CA ASN A 295 6.56 -0.25 29.03
C ASN A 295 6.43 0.35 30.42
N ASP A 296 7.33 -0.04 31.32
CA ASP A 296 7.55 0.53 32.64
C ASP A 296 9.06 0.79 32.77
N TYR A 297 9.51 1.87 32.17
CA TYR A 297 10.95 2.22 32.12
C TYR A 297 11.59 2.42 33.51
N PRO A 298 10.89 2.98 34.52
CA PRO A 298 11.46 3.08 35.87
C PRO A 298 11.83 1.72 36.47
N ARG A 299 11.12 0.64 36.07
CA ARG A 299 11.38 -0.74 36.52
C ARG A 299 12.16 -1.58 35.50
N GLY A 300 12.73 -0.96 34.45
CA GLY A 300 13.47 -1.66 33.43
C GLY A 300 12.65 -2.58 32.51
N VAL A 301 11.34 -2.49 32.54
CA VAL A 301 10.42 -3.39 31.83
C VAL A 301 9.92 -2.75 30.52
N VAL A 302 9.92 -3.53 29.46
CA VAL A 302 9.35 -3.10 28.15
C VAL A 302 8.22 -4.02 27.73
N ASN A 303 7.38 -3.54 26.84
CA ASN A 303 6.32 -4.35 26.24
C ASN A 303 6.94 -5.59 25.56
N GLY A 304 6.51 -6.79 25.99
CA GLY A 304 7.08 -8.06 25.55
C GLY A 304 8.03 -8.70 26.58
N THR A 305 8.37 -8.03 27.67
CA THR A 305 9.17 -8.63 28.75
C THR A 305 8.41 -9.78 29.40
N ILE A 306 9.04 -10.95 29.45
CA ILE A 306 8.48 -12.17 30.07
C ILE A 306 8.94 -12.24 31.53
N ALA A 307 8.03 -12.63 32.42
CA ALA A 307 8.27 -12.80 33.84
C ALA A 307 7.54 -14.02 34.40
N LYS A 308 7.91 -14.47 35.61
CA LYS A 308 7.19 -15.49 36.35
C LYS A 308 6.56 -14.88 37.60
N VAL A 309 5.34 -15.25 37.89
CA VAL A 309 4.63 -14.86 39.11
C VAL A 309 5.28 -15.55 40.31
N VAL A 310 5.72 -14.78 41.31
CA VAL A 310 6.35 -15.29 42.54
C VAL A 310 5.48 -15.14 43.78
N ALA A 311 4.62 -14.12 43.83
CA ALA A 311 3.66 -13.93 44.88
C ALA A 311 2.36 -13.28 44.37
N LEU A 312 1.22 -13.69 44.96
CA LEU A 312 -0.10 -13.14 44.66
C LEU A 312 -0.83 -12.88 45.99
N GLU A 313 -1.39 -11.69 46.10
CA GLU A 313 -2.30 -11.28 47.18
C GLU A 313 -3.50 -10.57 46.52
N ASP A 314 -4.53 -10.20 47.30
CA ASP A 314 -5.77 -9.60 46.76
C ASP A 314 -5.52 -8.40 45.84
N ASP A 315 -4.56 -7.54 46.16
CA ASP A 315 -4.23 -6.34 45.42
C ASP A 315 -2.73 -6.23 45.03
N THR A 316 -1.97 -7.31 45.17
CA THR A 316 -0.53 -7.29 44.91
C THR A 316 -0.11 -8.46 44.05
N ILE A 317 0.62 -8.16 42.98
CA ILE A 317 1.25 -9.16 42.12
C ILE A 317 2.77 -8.88 42.10
N LYS A 318 3.55 -9.91 42.51
CA LYS A 318 5.00 -9.86 42.36
C LYS A 318 5.46 -10.86 41.31
N VAL A 319 6.35 -10.42 40.44
CA VAL A 319 6.89 -11.25 39.38
C VAL A 319 8.44 -11.19 39.41
N ALA A 320 9.08 -12.30 39.03
CA ALA A 320 10.53 -12.35 38.84
C ALA A 320 10.86 -12.27 37.36
N LEU A 321 11.81 -11.42 37.02
CA LEU A 321 12.41 -11.36 35.70
C LEU A 321 13.42 -12.49 35.49
N LYS A 322 13.93 -12.63 34.25
CA LYS A 322 14.89 -13.70 33.89
C LYS A 322 16.21 -13.63 34.66
N ASP A 323 16.65 -12.43 35.03
CA ASP A 323 17.86 -12.17 35.83
C ASP A 323 17.66 -12.38 37.32
N GLY A 324 16.43 -12.71 37.76
CA GLY A 324 16.06 -12.95 39.18
C GLY A 324 15.63 -11.67 39.89
N GLU A 325 15.55 -10.53 39.25
CA GLU A 325 14.99 -9.29 39.81
C GLU A 325 13.48 -9.49 40.06
N GLU A 326 13.02 -9.21 41.29
CA GLU A 326 11.61 -9.27 41.64
C GLU A 326 10.99 -7.88 41.54
N ILE A 327 9.85 -7.79 40.84
CA ILE A 327 9.12 -6.56 40.63
C ILE A 327 7.71 -6.69 41.16
N GLU A 328 7.29 -5.71 41.96
CA GLU A 328 5.88 -5.52 42.30
C GLU A 328 5.19 -4.77 41.17
N VAL A 329 4.15 -5.40 40.57
CA VAL A 329 3.46 -4.89 39.41
C VAL A 329 2.33 -3.97 39.87
N GLU A 330 2.31 -2.76 39.33
CA GLU A 330 1.24 -1.80 39.59
C GLU A 330 0.17 -1.89 38.49
N LYS A 331 -1.10 -1.62 38.90
CA LYS A 331 -2.19 -1.42 37.93
C LYS A 331 -1.86 -0.21 37.04
N MET A 332 -2.12 -0.36 35.75
CA MET A 332 -1.93 0.71 34.76
C MET A 332 -3.26 1.06 34.12
N THR A 333 -3.41 2.31 33.75
CA THR A 333 -4.59 2.81 33.05
C THR A 333 -4.28 3.02 31.57
N TRP A 334 -5.09 2.41 30.72
CA TRP A 334 -5.14 2.68 29.29
C TRP A 334 -6.29 3.63 29.02
N GLU A 335 -6.01 4.65 28.25
CA GLU A 335 -6.96 5.71 27.91
C GLU A 335 -7.40 5.61 26.46
N THR A 336 -8.69 5.69 26.22
CA THR A 336 -9.23 5.97 24.90
C THR A 336 -9.37 7.48 24.77
N LYS A 337 -8.67 8.03 23.76
CA LYS A 337 -8.68 9.46 23.48
C LYS A 337 -9.49 9.70 22.22
N GLU A 338 -10.30 10.76 22.24
CA GLU A 338 -10.98 11.28 21.05
C GLU A 338 -10.38 12.63 20.69
N SER A 339 -10.16 12.85 19.39
CA SER A 339 -9.80 14.17 18.89
C SER A 339 -11.06 15.03 18.82
N VAL A 340 -11.09 16.13 19.56
CA VAL A 340 -12.25 17.04 19.66
C VAL A 340 -11.81 18.46 19.29
N TYR A 341 -12.62 19.14 18.49
CA TYR A 341 -12.38 20.55 18.18
C TYR A 341 -12.87 21.44 19.33
N ASP A 342 -11.96 22.22 19.89
CA ASP A 342 -12.26 23.21 20.92
C ASP A 342 -12.61 24.56 20.26
N GLU A 343 -13.86 24.95 20.34
CA GLU A 343 -14.38 26.20 19.75
C GLU A 343 -13.73 27.46 20.38
N THR A 344 -13.27 27.37 21.63
CA THR A 344 -12.66 28.48 22.34
C THR A 344 -11.25 28.75 21.88
N THR A 345 -10.43 27.70 21.78
CA THR A 345 -9.01 27.80 21.34
C THR A 345 -8.85 27.68 19.85
N LYS A 346 -9.89 27.28 19.12
CA LYS A 346 -9.89 26.97 17.67
C LYS A 346 -8.82 25.93 17.28
N THR A 347 -8.59 24.97 18.16
CA THR A 347 -7.61 23.91 17.97
C THR A 347 -8.26 22.54 18.16
N VAL A 348 -7.69 21.51 17.52
CA VAL A 348 -8.06 20.12 17.79
C VAL A 348 -7.26 19.65 19.00
N LYS A 349 -7.96 19.19 20.05
CA LYS A 349 -7.38 18.64 21.26
C LYS A 349 -7.69 17.15 21.36
N SER A 350 -6.83 16.43 22.06
CA SER A 350 -7.04 15.02 22.38
C SER A 350 -7.62 14.93 23.80
N GLU A 351 -8.85 14.47 23.93
CA GLU A 351 -9.55 14.32 25.22
C GLU A 351 -9.71 12.85 25.57
N VAL A 352 -9.52 12.53 26.86
CA VAL A 352 -9.73 11.18 27.38
C VAL A 352 -11.25 10.97 27.56
N VAL A 353 -11.80 10.03 26.80
CA VAL A 353 -13.25 9.73 26.82
C VAL A 353 -13.59 8.43 27.51
N GLY A 354 -12.61 7.61 27.80
CA GLY A 354 -12.76 6.35 28.53
C GLY A 354 -11.43 5.80 28.98
N SER A 355 -11.46 4.92 29.97
CA SER A 355 -10.28 4.28 30.49
C SER A 355 -10.52 2.82 30.85
N PHE A 356 -9.45 2.06 30.86
CA PHE A 356 -9.40 0.70 31.35
C PHE A 356 -8.20 0.57 32.28
N THR A 357 -8.44 0.14 33.52
CA THR A 357 -7.40 -0.02 34.55
C THR A 357 -7.28 -1.49 34.90
N GLN A 358 -6.09 -2.03 34.76
CA GLN A 358 -5.76 -3.42 35.08
C GLN A 358 -4.23 -3.57 35.25
N TYR A 359 -3.77 -4.67 35.80
CA TYR A 359 -2.37 -5.06 35.76
C TYR A 359 -1.95 -5.26 34.29
N PRO A 360 -0.78 -4.72 33.86
CA PRO A 360 -0.34 -4.79 32.47
C PRO A 360 0.23 -6.17 32.10
N LEU A 361 -0.42 -7.23 32.53
CA LEU A 361 0.01 -8.62 32.40
C LEU A 361 -1.01 -9.48 31.66
N LYS A 362 -0.52 -10.49 30.98
CA LYS A 362 -1.32 -11.62 30.47
C LYS A 362 -0.50 -12.90 30.50
N LEU A 363 -1.16 -14.05 30.53
CA LEU A 363 -0.49 -15.35 30.41
C LEU A 363 0.30 -15.38 29.07
N ALA A 364 1.48 -15.96 29.11
CA ALA A 364 2.38 -15.92 27.98
C ALA A 364 3.26 -17.16 27.80
N TRP A 365 2.73 -18.34 28.02
CA TRP A 365 3.35 -19.54 27.49
C TRP A 365 3.19 -19.58 25.98
N ALA A 366 2.02 -19.13 25.46
CA ALA A 366 1.78 -18.99 24.04
C ALA A 366 1.05 -17.68 23.71
N ILE A 367 1.39 -17.06 22.56
CA ILE A 367 0.69 -15.92 21.99
C ILE A 367 0.58 -16.08 20.48
N THR A 368 -0.37 -15.39 19.87
CA THR A 368 -0.48 -15.41 18.41
C THR A 368 0.52 -14.46 17.74
N ILE A 369 0.92 -14.80 16.51
CA ILE A 369 1.79 -13.95 15.68
C ILE A 369 1.20 -12.52 15.54
N HIS A 370 -0.14 -12.41 15.38
CA HIS A 370 -0.82 -11.11 15.31
C HIS A 370 -0.64 -10.29 16.60
N LYS A 371 -0.84 -10.92 17.77
CA LYS A 371 -0.70 -10.23 19.05
C LYS A 371 0.77 -9.93 19.43
N SER A 372 1.73 -10.56 18.76
CA SER A 372 3.16 -10.29 18.95
C SER A 372 3.69 -9.09 18.16
N GLN A 373 2.87 -8.47 17.28
CA GLN A 373 3.27 -7.27 16.57
C GLN A 373 3.68 -6.17 17.55
N GLY A 374 4.78 -5.49 17.24
CA GLY A 374 5.37 -4.48 18.12
C GLY A 374 6.20 -5.01 19.31
N MET A 375 6.11 -6.30 19.65
CA MET A 375 6.89 -6.93 20.72
C MET A 375 8.26 -7.38 20.22
N THR A 376 9.18 -7.65 21.17
CA THR A 376 10.51 -8.20 20.91
C THR A 376 10.85 -9.25 21.94
N PHE A 377 11.42 -10.38 21.53
CA PHE A 377 11.72 -11.51 22.40
C PHE A 377 13.19 -11.88 22.33
N ASP A 378 13.72 -12.30 23.49
CA ASP A 378 15.05 -12.89 23.58
C ASP A 378 14.99 -14.41 23.36
N ARG A 379 13.87 -15.06 23.70
CA ARG A 379 13.62 -16.49 23.49
C ARG A 379 12.22 -16.72 22.97
N MET A 380 12.10 -17.52 21.92
CA MET A 380 10.84 -17.81 21.26
C MET A 380 10.87 -19.21 20.65
N HIS A 381 9.76 -19.93 20.83
CA HIS A 381 9.48 -21.16 20.10
C HIS A 381 8.46 -20.87 18.99
N PHE A 382 8.84 -21.05 17.75
CA PHE A 382 7.91 -20.85 16.63
C PHE A 382 7.18 -22.15 16.30
N ASP A 383 5.89 -22.20 16.62
CA ASP A 383 5.02 -23.35 16.32
C ASP A 383 4.62 -23.35 14.84
N LEU A 384 5.24 -24.22 14.09
CA LEU A 384 4.95 -24.51 12.67
C LEU A 384 4.13 -25.78 12.47
N THR A 385 3.63 -26.43 13.53
CA THR A 385 2.96 -27.74 13.49
C THR A 385 1.82 -27.77 12.48
N ARG A 386 1.02 -26.69 12.46
CA ARG A 386 -0.10 -26.51 11.52
C ARG A 386 0.24 -25.59 10.34
N GLY A 387 1.51 -25.22 10.19
CA GLY A 387 2.01 -24.29 9.18
C GLY A 387 1.49 -22.87 9.30
N THR A 388 1.95 -22.00 8.40
CA THR A 388 1.43 -20.65 8.21
C THR A 388 0.38 -20.66 7.11
N PHE A 389 -0.61 -19.76 7.19
CA PHE A 389 -1.72 -19.70 6.23
C PHE A 389 -1.88 -18.34 5.56
N ALA A 390 -1.15 -17.32 5.99
CA ALA A 390 -1.18 -15.99 5.40
C ALA A 390 0.24 -15.50 5.08
N ALA A 391 0.32 -14.67 4.04
CA ALA A 391 1.58 -14.01 3.67
C ALA A 391 2.13 -13.20 4.85
N GLY A 392 3.46 -13.15 4.97
CA GLY A 392 4.17 -12.39 5.99
C GLY A 392 4.22 -13.03 7.38
N GLN A 393 3.44 -14.07 7.69
CA GLN A 393 3.38 -14.63 9.05
C GLN A 393 4.74 -15.12 9.56
N SER A 394 5.50 -15.88 8.75
CA SER A 394 6.84 -16.35 9.14
C SER A 394 7.81 -15.19 9.34
N TYR A 395 7.78 -14.21 8.44
CA TYR A 395 8.58 -13.00 8.57
C TYR A 395 8.25 -12.23 9.86
N VAL A 396 6.96 -12.00 10.13
CA VAL A 396 6.53 -11.32 11.37
C VAL A 396 6.97 -12.08 12.60
N ALA A 397 6.80 -13.40 12.64
CA ALA A 397 7.20 -14.22 13.78
C ALA A 397 8.70 -14.14 14.05
N ILE A 398 9.53 -14.42 13.04
CA ILE A 398 10.99 -14.46 13.22
C ILE A 398 11.56 -13.06 13.45
N SER A 399 10.98 -12.02 12.86
CA SER A 399 11.39 -10.62 13.09
C SER A 399 11.10 -10.10 14.52
N ARG A 400 10.41 -10.88 15.36
CA ARG A 400 10.24 -10.57 16.79
C ARG A 400 11.50 -10.87 17.60
N MET A 401 12.40 -11.69 17.08
CA MET A 401 13.64 -12.05 17.75
C MET A 401 14.68 -10.93 17.67
N ARG A 402 15.51 -10.79 18.73
CA ARG A 402 16.70 -9.92 18.70
C ARG A 402 17.86 -10.59 17.99
N SER A 403 18.03 -11.89 18.17
CA SER A 403 19.06 -12.74 17.54
C SER A 403 18.52 -14.14 17.31
N LEU A 404 19.21 -14.93 16.52
CA LEU A 404 18.83 -16.34 16.28
C LEU A 404 19.05 -17.26 17.48
N ASP A 405 19.95 -16.89 18.42
CA ASP A 405 20.34 -17.75 19.53
C ASP A 405 19.15 -18.21 20.42
N GLY A 406 18.14 -17.38 20.52
CA GLY A 406 16.95 -17.68 21.31
C GLY A 406 15.79 -18.30 20.51
N LEU A 407 15.96 -18.54 19.21
CA LEU A 407 14.95 -19.13 18.37
C LEU A 407 14.93 -20.66 18.54
N THR A 408 13.73 -21.24 18.63
CA THR A 408 13.50 -22.66 18.44
C THR A 408 12.32 -22.88 17.50
N LEU A 409 12.36 -23.94 16.70
CA LEU A 409 11.31 -24.29 15.74
C LEU A 409 10.72 -25.65 16.10
N SER A 410 9.40 -25.79 16.02
CA SER A 410 8.71 -27.08 16.26
C SER A 410 9.01 -28.11 15.17
N ARG A 411 9.33 -27.67 13.97
CA ARG A 411 9.77 -28.49 12.83
C ARG A 411 10.62 -27.65 11.88
N LYS A 412 11.21 -28.32 10.88
CA LYS A 412 11.89 -27.61 9.80
C LYS A 412 10.95 -26.63 9.08
N ILE A 413 11.47 -25.45 8.85
CA ILE A 413 10.85 -24.44 7.98
C ILE A 413 11.23 -24.73 6.54
N PHE A 414 10.26 -24.68 5.65
CA PHE A 414 10.44 -24.88 4.22
C PHE A 414 10.07 -23.60 3.47
N LYS A 415 10.47 -23.51 2.21
CA LYS A 415 10.14 -22.35 1.35
C LYS A 415 8.64 -22.08 1.28
N ASN A 416 7.81 -23.12 1.33
CA ASN A 416 6.35 -23.00 1.36
C ASN A 416 5.77 -22.45 2.67
N ASP A 417 6.55 -22.38 3.74
CA ASP A 417 6.14 -21.73 4.98
C ASP A 417 6.41 -20.22 4.94
N ILE A 418 7.19 -19.74 3.97
CA ILE A 418 7.52 -18.33 3.77
C ILE A 418 6.67 -17.79 2.63
N LEU A 419 5.40 -17.57 2.96
CA LEU A 419 4.43 -17.07 1.99
C LEU A 419 4.63 -15.59 1.77
N GLN A 420 4.71 -15.18 0.49
CA GLN A 420 4.77 -13.78 0.08
C GLN A 420 3.78 -13.50 -1.05
N ASN A 421 3.36 -12.23 -1.15
CA ASN A 421 2.43 -11.81 -2.18
C ASN A 421 3.17 -11.09 -3.31
N ALA A 422 3.08 -11.63 -4.54
CA ALA A 422 3.73 -11.07 -5.73
C ALA A 422 3.26 -9.63 -6.06
N GLU A 423 2.00 -9.29 -5.74
CA GLU A 423 1.47 -7.94 -5.96
C GLU A 423 2.22 -6.89 -5.12
N ILE A 424 2.63 -7.26 -3.89
CA ILE A 424 3.40 -6.36 -3.01
C ILE A 424 4.77 -6.10 -3.61
N LYS A 425 5.44 -7.11 -4.17
CA LYS A 425 6.74 -6.93 -4.83
C LYS A 425 6.64 -5.94 -6.00
N ALA A 426 5.62 -6.08 -6.83
CA ALA A 426 5.38 -5.15 -7.93
C ALA A 426 5.12 -3.72 -7.43
N PHE A 427 4.36 -3.57 -6.35
CA PHE A 427 4.11 -2.27 -5.73
C PHE A 427 5.38 -1.66 -5.10
N ALA A 428 6.25 -2.50 -4.53
CA ALA A 428 7.49 -2.08 -3.88
C ALA A 428 8.57 -1.58 -4.87
N ASN A 429 8.51 -1.95 -6.15
CA ASN A 429 9.44 -1.47 -7.17
C ASN A 429 9.44 0.07 -7.33
N SER A 430 8.43 0.74 -6.81
CA SER A 430 8.31 2.21 -6.84
C SER A 430 8.57 2.86 -5.46
N PHE A 431 9.17 2.12 -4.51
CA PHE A 431 9.62 2.72 -3.26
C PHE A 431 10.86 3.59 -3.50
N ASN A 432 10.94 4.70 -2.78
CA ASN A 432 12.03 5.67 -2.86
C ASN A 432 12.31 6.17 -4.29
N ASP A 433 11.25 6.35 -5.10
CA ASP A 433 11.36 7.06 -6.38
C ASP A 433 11.70 8.54 -6.11
N VAL A 434 12.99 8.83 -6.18
CA VAL A 434 13.56 10.15 -5.84
C VAL A 434 12.97 11.23 -6.72
N ALA A 435 12.81 10.96 -8.01
CA ALA A 435 12.28 11.94 -8.96
C ALA A 435 10.83 12.31 -8.63
N MET A 436 9.99 11.32 -8.32
CA MET A 436 8.61 11.53 -7.91
C MET A 436 8.53 12.27 -6.57
N ILE A 437 9.38 11.90 -5.59
CA ILE A 437 9.37 12.50 -4.25
C ILE A 437 9.78 13.97 -4.32
N ASP A 438 10.84 14.29 -5.06
CA ASP A 438 11.35 15.66 -5.17
C ASP A 438 10.40 16.55 -5.98
N ASP A 439 9.74 16.00 -7.01
CA ASP A 439 8.69 16.67 -7.78
C ASP A 439 7.48 17.02 -6.89
N GLU A 440 6.99 16.04 -6.12
CA GLU A 440 5.86 16.26 -5.21
C GLU A 440 6.22 17.19 -4.04
N LEU A 441 7.48 17.24 -3.59
CA LEU A 441 7.94 18.22 -2.61
C LEU A 441 7.90 19.64 -3.18
N SER A 442 8.54 19.86 -4.33
CA SER A 442 8.65 21.21 -4.90
C SER A 442 7.30 21.77 -5.35
N PHE A 443 6.52 20.96 -6.06
CA PHE A 443 5.16 21.34 -6.47
C PHE A 443 4.23 21.47 -5.26
N GLY A 444 4.24 20.48 -4.35
CA GLY A 444 3.33 20.38 -3.23
C GLY A 444 3.49 21.49 -2.21
N GLU A 445 4.73 21.94 -1.97
CA GLU A 445 5.02 23.05 -1.04
C GLU A 445 4.37 24.36 -1.52
N GLU A 446 4.53 24.70 -2.79
CA GLU A 446 3.98 25.91 -3.34
C GLU A 446 2.45 25.83 -3.48
N TYR A 447 1.95 24.69 -3.96
CA TYR A 447 0.52 24.41 -4.05
C TYR A 447 -0.16 24.51 -2.67
N TYR A 448 0.44 23.95 -1.62
CA TYR A 448 -0.10 24.02 -0.26
C TYR A 448 -0.13 25.46 0.29
N LYS A 449 0.90 26.26 -0.01
CA LYS A 449 0.92 27.69 0.36
C LYS A 449 -0.25 28.47 -0.24
N HIS A 450 -0.61 28.20 -1.51
CA HIS A 450 -1.76 28.81 -2.16
C HIS A 450 -3.08 28.33 -1.54
N LEU A 451 -3.24 27.02 -1.31
CA LEU A 451 -4.43 26.48 -0.65
C LEU A 451 -4.64 27.05 0.75
N ALA A 452 -3.59 27.15 1.56
CA ALA A 452 -3.66 27.68 2.91
C ALA A 452 -4.11 29.16 2.93
N LYS A 453 -3.74 29.92 1.89
CA LYS A 453 -4.18 31.32 1.67
C LYS A 453 -5.55 31.43 1.01
N LYS A 454 -6.18 30.30 0.64
CA LYS A 454 -7.41 30.24 -0.17
C LYS A 454 -7.26 30.90 -1.54
N ASP A 455 -6.04 30.90 -2.06
CA ASP A 455 -5.68 31.43 -3.38
C ASP A 455 -5.83 30.30 -4.43
N TYR A 456 -7.07 29.94 -4.68
CA TYR A 456 -7.44 28.80 -5.53
C TYR A 456 -7.08 29.05 -7.00
N ASP A 457 -7.08 30.30 -7.45
CA ASP A 457 -6.74 30.65 -8.82
C ASP A 457 -5.28 30.31 -9.14
N ASN A 458 -4.36 30.70 -8.27
CA ASN A 458 -2.96 30.37 -8.43
C ASN A 458 -2.70 28.88 -8.21
N ALA A 459 -3.38 28.24 -7.26
CA ALA A 459 -3.30 26.78 -7.09
C ALA A 459 -3.73 26.03 -8.37
N ALA A 460 -4.84 26.42 -9.00
CA ALA A 460 -5.31 25.85 -10.26
C ALA A 460 -4.33 26.12 -11.42
N ARG A 461 -3.80 27.34 -11.50
CA ARG A 461 -2.81 27.73 -12.51
C ARG A 461 -1.53 26.93 -12.42
N MET A 462 -1.04 26.68 -11.20
CA MET A 462 0.13 25.82 -10.97
C MET A 462 -0.13 24.39 -11.45
N CYS A 463 -1.25 23.81 -11.10
CA CYS A 463 -1.63 22.49 -11.58
C CYS A 463 -1.64 22.42 -13.12
N LEU A 464 -2.17 23.45 -13.78
CA LEU A 464 -2.19 23.54 -15.25
C LEU A 464 -0.77 23.58 -15.84
N LEU A 465 0.07 24.49 -15.35
CA LEU A 465 1.43 24.65 -15.88
C LEU A 465 2.26 23.38 -15.69
N HIS A 466 2.20 22.80 -14.51
CA HIS A 466 2.94 21.56 -14.20
C HIS A 466 2.39 20.36 -15.00
N SER A 467 1.07 20.28 -15.21
CA SER A 467 0.45 19.29 -16.09
C SER A 467 0.98 19.40 -17.54
N MET A 468 1.12 20.63 -18.04
CA MET A 468 1.68 20.87 -19.38
C MET A 468 3.16 20.46 -19.49
N GLU A 469 3.95 20.68 -18.45
CA GLU A 469 5.34 20.24 -18.37
C GLU A 469 5.45 18.71 -18.41
N LYS A 470 4.63 18.01 -17.59
CA LYS A 470 4.56 16.54 -17.60
C LYS A 470 4.12 15.98 -18.96
N MET A 471 3.16 16.63 -19.62
CA MET A 471 2.77 16.26 -21.00
C MET A 471 3.93 16.37 -21.99
N LYS A 472 4.70 17.45 -21.94
CA LYS A 472 5.89 17.65 -22.79
C LYS A 472 6.96 16.58 -22.53
N ALA A 473 7.11 16.16 -21.27
CA ALA A 473 8.03 15.10 -20.86
C ALA A 473 7.51 13.68 -21.20
N GLY A 474 6.28 13.54 -21.73
CA GLY A 474 5.67 12.24 -22.04
C GLY A 474 5.08 11.52 -20.83
N ASP A 475 5.09 12.12 -19.65
CA ASP A 475 4.46 11.59 -18.44
C ASP A 475 2.97 11.95 -18.42
N TYR A 476 2.21 11.26 -19.27
CA TYR A 476 0.77 11.52 -19.43
C TYR A 476 -0.03 11.18 -18.18
N ARG A 477 0.44 10.23 -17.35
CA ARG A 477 -0.24 9.85 -16.11
C ARG A 477 -0.20 10.98 -15.09
N SER A 478 0.97 11.51 -14.77
CA SER A 478 1.11 12.63 -13.83
C SER A 478 0.43 13.89 -14.37
N ALA A 479 0.54 14.14 -15.67
CA ALA A 479 -0.18 15.25 -16.32
C ALA A 479 -1.69 15.13 -16.11
N ALA A 480 -2.27 13.95 -16.28
CA ALA A 480 -3.69 13.70 -16.09
C ALA A 480 -4.12 13.92 -14.62
N LEU A 481 -3.32 13.46 -13.67
CA LEU A 481 -3.61 13.63 -12.23
C LEU A 481 -3.57 15.11 -11.82
N LEU A 482 -2.59 15.89 -12.32
CA LEU A 482 -2.49 17.32 -12.08
C LEU A 482 -3.66 18.11 -12.72
N ALA A 483 -4.07 17.71 -13.91
CA ALA A 483 -5.24 18.30 -14.57
C ALA A 483 -6.52 18.05 -13.78
N LYS A 484 -6.69 16.83 -13.24
CA LYS A 484 -7.80 16.53 -12.35
C LYS A 484 -7.75 17.35 -11.07
N LYS A 485 -6.57 17.47 -10.46
CA LYS A 485 -6.34 18.31 -9.27
C LYS A 485 -6.71 19.75 -9.51
N MET A 486 -6.33 20.32 -10.69
CA MET A 486 -6.76 21.64 -11.12
C MET A 486 -8.28 21.76 -11.19
N PHE A 487 -8.93 20.80 -11.84
CA PHE A 487 -10.38 20.80 -12.01
C PHE A 487 -11.12 20.68 -10.67
N ASP A 488 -10.65 19.80 -9.80
CA ASP A 488 -11.23 19.62 -8.46
C ASP A 488 -11.13 20.90 -7.62
N VAL A 489 -10.04 21.68 -7.77
CA VAL A 489 -9.89 23.01 -7.15
C VAL A 489 -10.83 24.05 -7.76
N MET A 490 -11.03 24.01 -9.08
CA MET A 490 -11.92 24.96 -9.78
C MET A 490 -13.40 24.69 -9.54
N LEU A 491 -13.79 23.45 -9.26
CA LEU A 491 -15.17 23.07 -8.96
C LEU A 491 -15.61 23.45 -7.54
N ASP A 492 -14.69 23.88 -6.68
CA ASP A 492 -15.05 24.39 -5.36
C ASP A 492 -15.84 25.70 -5.54
N ASP A 493 -17.13 25.68 -5.16
CA ASP A 493 -18.18 26.71 -5.43
C ASP A 493 -17.76 28.16 -5.17
N LYS A 494 -16.69 28.36 -4.41
CA LYS A 494 -16.17 29.69 -4.07
C LYS A 494 -15.33 30.35 -5.16
N CYS A 495 -14.78 29.53 -6.08
CA CYS A 495 -13.91 30.00 -7.15
C CYS A 495 -14.66 30.38 -8.43
N LEU A 496 -15.74 29.67 -8.78
CA LEU A 496 -16.48 29.86 -10.01
C LEU A 496 -17.11 31.27 -10.17
N LYS A 497 -17.37 31.98 -9.09
CA LYS A 497 -18.01 33.31 -9.13
C LYS A 497 -17.07 34.45 -9.54
N GLY A 498 -15.74 34.27 -9.43
CA GLY A 498 -14.74 35.27 -9.80
C GLY A 498 -14.16 35.11 -11.20
N LEU A 499 -13.92 33.86 -11.60
CA LEU A 499 -13.16 33.48 -12.79
C LEU A 499 -13.87 33.70 -14.14
N THR A 500 -15.19 33.78 -14.16
CA THR A 500 -15.97 33.88 -15.41
C THR A 500 -15.97 35.26 -16.07
N LYS A 501 -15.46 36.31 -15.43
CA LYS A 501 -15.57 37.67 -15.94
C LYS A 501 -14.29 38.33 -16.48
N GLU A 502 -13.09 37.85 -16.17
CA GLU A 502 -11.89 38.66 -16.39
C GLU A 502 -10.76 38.03 -17.22
N VAL A 503 -10.84 36.81 -17.76
CA VAL A 503 -9.67 36.20 -18.37
C VAL A 503 -9.96 35.62 -19.76
N PRO A 504 -9.46 36.24 -20.84
CA PRO A 504 -9.45 35.66 -22.19
C PRO A 504 -8.75 34.29 -22.28
N LEU A 505 -7.81 34.04 -21.36
CA LEU A 505 -7.10 32.76 -21.19
C LEU A 505 -8.05 31.59 -20.87
N LEU A 506 -9.23 31.85 -20.27
CA LEU A 506 -10.21 30.82 -19.93
C LEU A 506 -10.85 30.10 -21.14
N LYS A 507 -10.90 30.75 -22.32
CA LYS A 507 -11.37 30.03 -23.53
C LYS A 507 -10.39 28.95 -23.98
N ASP A 508 -9.09 29.26 -23.94
CA ASP A 508 -8.05 28.28 -24.27
C ASP A 508 -7.80 27.31 -23.07
N CYS A 509 -7.90 27.79 -21.84
CA CYS A 509 -7.87 26.96 -20.63
C CYS A 509 -9.02 25.94 -20.60
N ASN A 510 -10.23 26.30 -21.03
CA ASN A 510 -11.36 25.39 -21.06
C ASN A 510 -11.15 24.23 -22.06
N MET A 511 -10.54 24.49 -23.20
CA MET A 511 -10.20 23.45 -24.18
C MET A 511 -9.09 22.54 -23.66
N THR A 512 -8.05 23.10 -23.06
CA THR A 512 -6.96 22.34 -22.43
C THR A 512 -7.49 21.53 -21.25
N SER A 513 -8.35 22.11 -20.42
CA SER A 513 -9.02 21.41 -19.31
C SER A 513 -9.87 20.23 -19.79
N ASN A 514 -10.67 20.42 -20.84
CA ASN A 514 -11.47 19.35 -21.43
C ASN A 514 -10.59 18.23 -22.00
N PHE A 515 -9.50 18.58 -22.68
CA PHE A 515 -8.55 17.59 -23.17
C PHE A 515 -7.92 16.79 -22.02
N LEU A 516 -7.46 17.46 -20.98
CA LEU A 516 -6.85 16.84 -19.82
C LEU A 516 -7.85 15.95 -19.07
N ASN A 517 -9.12 16.40 -18.97
CA ASN A 517 -10.18 15.56 -18.39
C ASN A 517 -10.47 14.31 -19.25
N ALA A 518 -10.45 14.45 -20.59
CA ALA A 518 -10.58 13.30 -21.48
C ALA A 518 -9.48 12.26 -21.22
N VAL A 519 -8.23 12.72 -21.07
CA VAL A 519 -7.08 11.85 -20.72
C VAL A 519 -7.27 11.20 -19.33
N VAL A 520 -7.66 11.99 -18.32
CA VAL A 520 -7.93 11.46 -16.98
C VAL A 520 -9.00 10.38 -16.99
N CYS A 521 -10.13 10.63 -17.67
CA CYS A 521 -11.23 9.69 -17.74
C CYS A 521 -10.80 8.39 -18.46
N LEU A 522 -9.99 8.50 -19.53
CA LEU A 522 -9.43 7.34 -20.24
C LEU A 522 -8.59 6.46 -19.30
N TYR A 523 -7.66 7.05 -18.53
CA TYR A 523 -6.80 6.30 -17.59
C TYR A 523 -7.48 5.90 -16.28
N SER A 524 -8.72 6.37 -16.05
CA SER A 524 -9.54 6.00 -14.90
C SER A 524 -10.68 5.04 -15.27
N ASP A 525 -10.61 4.41 -16.45
CA ASP A 525 -11.61 3.48 -17.02
C ASP A 525 -13.03 4.08 -17.15
N ARG A 526 -13.13 5.42 -17.24
CA ARG A 526 -14.38 6.18 -17.41
C ARG A 526 -14.54 6.56 -18.89
N PHE A 527 -14.64 5.54 -19.73
CA PHE A 527 -14.49 5.69 -21.18
C PHE A 527 -15.58 6.55 -21.84
N GLU A 528 -16.83 6.46 -21.42
CA GLU A 528 -17.91 7.32 -21.96
C GLU A 528 -17.68 8.80 -21.62
N GLU A 529 -17.20 9.10 -20.43
CA GLU A 529 -16.88 10.47 -20.06
C GLU A 529 -15.63 10.97 -20.82
N ALA A 530 -14.64 10.10 -21.05
CA ALA A 530 -13.48 10.42 -21.86
C ALA A 530 -13.89 10.82 -23.28
N ILE A 531 -14.83 10.09 -23.89
CA ILE A 531 -15.42 10.42 -25.21
C ILE A 531 -16.14 11.78 -25.15
N GLY A 532 -16.94 12.02 -24.11
CA GLY A 532 -17.65 13.28 -23.92
C GLY A 532 -16.72 14.49 -23.88
N TYR A 533 -15.69 14.42 -23.05
CA TYR A 533 -14.68 15.48 -22.94
C TYR A 533 -13.84 15.64 -24.23
N ALA A 534 -13.46 14.56 -24.89
CA ALA A 534 -12.75 14.61 -26.17
C ALA A 534 -13.62 15.28 -27.26
N ASN A 535 -14.91 15.00 -27.32
CA ASN A 535 -15.85 15.65 -28.22
C ASN A 535 -15.92 17.16 -27.97
N MET A 536 -15.97 17.62 -26.71
CA MET A 536 -15.94 19.06 -26.38
C MET A 536 -14.70 19.79 -26.92
N VAL A 537 -13.58 19.08 -27.06
CA VAL A 537 -12.36 19.61 -27.69
C VAL A 537 -12.51 19.61 -29.21
N LEU A 538 -12.94 18.49 -29.78
CA LEU A 538 -13.04 18.26 -31.22
C LEU A 538 -14.11 19.13 -31.89
N ASP A 539 -15.18 19.49 -31.20
CA ASP A 539 -16.23 20.40 -31.67
C ASP A 539 -15.71 21.84 -31.89
N ARG A 540 -14.61 22.20 -31.23
CA ARG A 540 -14.03 23.54 -31.32
C ARG A 540 -12.81 23.61 -32.21
N ARG A 541 -12.02 22.54 -32.26
CA ARG A 541 -10.75 22.51 -33.04
C ARG A 541 -10.40 21.07 -33.37
N SER A 542 -9.86 20.83 -34.55
CA SER A 542 -9.16 19.59 -34.86
C SER A 542 -7.95 19.44 -33.92
N CYS A 543 -7.93 18.39 -33.10
CA CYS A 543 -6.87 18.11 -32.14
C CYS A 543 -6.55 16.61 -32.17
N LEU A 544 -5.36 16.30 -32.65
CA LEU A 544 -4.91 14.94 -32.90
C LEU A 544 -4.86 14.12 -31.64
N GLU A 545 -4.38 14.71 -30.56
CA GLU A 545 -4.32 14.07 -29.23
C GLU A 545 -5.72 13.73 -28.69
N ALA A 546 -6.69 14.61 -28.87
CA ALA A 546 -8.08 14.33 -28.47
C ALA A 546 -8.71 13.23 -29.33
N MET A 547 -8.35 13.13 -30.61
CA MET A 547 -8.76 12.01 -31.47
C MET A 547 -8.20 10.68 -30.97
N PHE A 548 -6.92 10.63 -30.56
CA PHE A 548 -6.32 9.43 -29.98
C PHE A 548 -7.00 9.01 -28.66
N VAL A 549 -7.30 9.97 -27.77
CA VAL A 549 -8.00 9.69 -26.52
C VAL A 549 -9.38 9.11 -26.81
N LYS A 550 -10.14 9.73 -27.71
CA LYS A 550 -11.47 9.25 -28.12
C LYS A 550 -11.37 7.85 -28.74
N GLY A 551 -10.43 7.63 -29.64
CA GLY A 551 -10.24 6.34 -30.30
C GLY A 551 -9.93 5.21 -29.29
N LYS A 552 -9.03 5.45 -28.35
CA LYS A 552 -8.72 4.47 -27.29
C LYS A 552 -9.90 4.19 -26.36
N ALA A 553 -10.69 5.19 -26.00
CA ALA A 553 -11.90 5.00 -25.21
C ALA A 553 -12.97 4.19 -25.97
N LEU A 554 -13.13 4.42 -27.26
CA LEU A 554 -14.02 3.65 -28.13
C LEU A 554 -13.58 2.19 -28.25
N LEU A 555 -12.27 1.92 -28.37
CA LEU A 555 -11.72 0.57 -28.35
C LEU A 555 -12.03 -0.16 -27.04
N ALA A 556 -11.81 0.51 -25.91
CA ALA A 556 -12.07 -0.07 -24.59
C ALA A 556 -13.55 -0.39 -24.37
N LEU A 557 -14.47 0.33 -25.03
CA LEU A 557 -15.92 0.07 -25.02
C LEU A 557 -16.36 -0.92 -26.10
N SER A 558 -15.43 -1.48 -26.88
CA SER A 558 -15.74 -2.37 -28.02
C SER A 558 -16.61 -1.72 -29.12
N ARG A 559 -16.55 -0.38 -29.23
CA ARG A 559 -17.26 0.40 -30.28
C ARG A 559 -16.36 0.53 -31.52
N TYR A 560 -16.14 -0.62 -32.17
CA TYR A 560 -15.10 -0.76 -33.22
C TYR A 560 -15.37 0.06 -34.46
N ASP A 561 -16.61 0.19 -34.91
CA ASP A 561 -16.95 0.99 -36.11
C ASP A 561 -16.59 2.46 -35.92
N GLU A 562 -16.92 3.03 -34.77
CA GLU A 562 -16.59 4.41 -34.44
C GLU A 562 -15.08 4.60 -34.21
N ALA A 563 -14.41 3.59 -33.66
CA ALA A 563 -12.95 3.60 -33.50
C ALA A 563 -12.25 3.59 -34.89
N LEU A 564 -12.80 2.86 -35.86
CA LEU A 564 -12.32 2.81 -37.23
C LEU A 564 -12.49 4.17 -37.94
N GLU A 565 -13.64 4.82 -37.78
CA GLU A 565 -13.83 6.21 -38.27
C GLU A 565 -12.81 7.16 -37.65
N MET A 566 -12.53 7.04 -36.36
CA MET A 566 -11.55 7.85 -35.67
C MET A 566 -10.13 7.60 -36.20
N ALA A 567 -9.75 6.35 -36.48
CA ALA A 567 -8.47 6.02 -37.10
C ALA A 567 -8.30 6.69 -38.47
N GLN A 568 -9.35 6.73 -39.26
CA GLN A 568 -9.32 7.44 -40.59
C GLN A 568 -9.13 8.94 -40.40
N LEU A 569 -9.83 9.56 -39.44
CA LEU A 569 -9.67 10.98 -39.13
C LEU A 569 -8.25 11.32 -38.66
N ILE A 570 -7.68 10.48 -37.76
CA ILE A 570 -6.30 10.60 -37.30
C ILE A 570 -5.33 10.53 -38.50
N ARG A 571 -5.52 9.60 -39.42
CA ARG A 571 -4.68 9.43 -40.60
C ARG A 571 -4.72 10.67 -41.56
N ILE A 572 -5.86 11.33 -41.65
CA ILE A 572 -6.02 12.56 -42.40
C ILE A 572 -5.30 13.71 -41.68
N ALA A 573 -5.57 13.90 -40.40
CA ALA A 573 -5.01 14.97 -39.58
C ALA A 573 -3.48 14.88 -39.40
N SER A 574 -2.92 13.65 -39.34
CA SER A 574 -1.48 13.42 -39.19
C SER A 574 -0.64 13.91 -40.37
N LYS A 575 -1.23 14.01 -41.56
CA LYS A 575 -0.52 14.50 -42.73
C LYS A 575 -0.10 15.99 -42.67
N GLU A 576 -0.77 16.74 -41.80
CA GLU A 576 -0.57 18.20 -41.64
C GLU A 576 0.33 18.58 -40.47
N SER A 577 0.90 17.61 -39.76
CA SER A 577 1.61 17.84 -38.50
C SER A 577 3.11 18.07 -38.67
N VAL A 578 3.67 18.89 -37.76
CA VAL A 578 5.08 19.28 -37.72
C VAL A 578 5.99 18.16 -37.15
N ASP A 579 5.48 17.34 -36.21
CA ASP A 579 6.23 16.22 -35.61
C ASP A 579 5.71 14.88 -36.14
N LYS A 580 6.05 14.61 -37.39
CA LYS A 580 5.52 13.46 -38.13
C LYS A 580 5.88 12.11 -37.51
N VAL A 581 7.11 11.94 -37.00
CA VAL A 581 7.60 10.64 -36.51
C VAL A 581 6.87 10.19 -35.24
N ALA A 582 6.72 11.09 -34.27
CA ALA A 582 6.00 10.76 -33.01
C ALA A 582 4.51 10.51 -33.24
N ILE A 583 3.92 11.20 -34.22
CA ILE A 583 2.51 11.05 -34.54
C ILE A 583 2.27 9.79 -35.35
N ASP A 584 3.11 9.46 -36.31
CA ASP A 584 3.03 8.21 -37.06
C ASP A 584 3.15 7.02 -36.14
N LYS A 585 4.06 7.03 -35.14
CA LYS A 585 4.18 5.98 -34.14
C LYS A 585 2.85 5.77 -33.36
N LYS A 586 2.23 6.84 -32.89
CA LYS A 586 0.95 6.75 -32.16
C LYS A 586 -0.20 6.27 -33.04
N GLN A 587 -0.24 6.73 -34.29
CA GLN A 587 -1.24 6.31 -35.26
C GLN A 587 -1.16 4.80 -35.53
N TYR A 588 0.03 4.29 -35.84
CA TYR A 588 0.19 2.87 -36.13
C TYR A 588 -0.03 1.98 -34.91
N LEU A 589 0.31 2.44 -33.70
CA LEU A 589 -0.04 1.76 -32.46
C LEU A 589 -1.55 1.62 -32.29
N PHE A 590 -2.28 2.70 -32.48
CA PHE A 590 -3.73 2.70 -32.35
C PHE A 590 -4.40 1.81 -33.41
N GLU A 591 -3.94 1.90 -34.67
CA GLU A 591 -4.45 1.04 -35.75
C GLU A 591 -4.14 -0.44 -35.53
N ALA A 592 -2.98 -0.78 -34.95
CA ALA A 592 -2.62 -2.15 -34.61
C ALA A 592 -3.53 -2.70 -33.50
N GLU A 593 -3.75 -1.94 -32.43
CA GLU A 593 -4.68 -2.30 -31.32
C GLU A 593 -6.11 -2.50 -31.87
N LEU A 594 -6.58 -1.64 -32.75
CA LEU A 594 -7.89 -1.74 -33.39
C LEU A 594 -8.04 -3.00 -34.25
N ASN A 595 -7.05 -3.27 -35.09
CA ASN A 595 -7.05 -4.46 -35.96
C ASN A 595 -7.00 -5.75 -35.14
N GLU A 596 -6.27 -5.80 -34.01
CA GLU A 596 -6.24 -6.92 -33.10
C GLU A 596 -7.63 -7.22 -32.52
N GLN A 597 -8.36 -6.19 -32.10
CA GLN A 597 -9.70 -6.36 -31.55
C GLN A 597 -10.74 -6.78 -32.61
N LEU A 598 -10.58 -6.32 -33.85
CA LEU A 598 -11.41 -6.73 -34.99
C LEU A 598 -11.09 -8.13 -35.52
N GLY A 599 -10.04 -8.78 -34.97
CA GLY A 599 -9.57 -10.06 -35.50
C GLY A 599 -9.03 -9.98 -36.92
N SER A 600 -8.70 -8.75 -37.38
CA SER A 600 -8.11 -8.48 -38.70
C SER A 600 -6.64 -8.07 -38.53
N THR A 601 -5.85 -8.37 -39.53
CA THR A 601 -4.43 -7.99 -39.55
C THR A 601 -4.19 -7.04 -40.71
N ASN A 602 -3.57 -5.89 -40.41
CA ASN A 602 -3.09 -4.99 -41.45
C ASN A 602 -1.55 -5.05 -41.47
N LEU A 603 -1.02 -5.85 -42.35
CA LEU A 603 0.42 -6.08 -42.52
C LEU A 603 1.21 -4.79 -42.69
N ASP A 604 0.70 -3.83 -43.45
CA ASP A 604 1.38 -2.57 -43.69
C ASP A 604 1.45 -1.72 -42.43
N THR A 605 0.39 -1.69 -41.63
CA THR A 605 0.39 -1.03 -40.32
C THR A 605 1.42 -1.66 -39.39
N CYS A 606 1.46 -2.99 -39.29
CA CYS A 606 2.44 -3.73 -38.48
C CYS A 606 3.88 -3.47 -38.95
N LYS A 607 4.15 -3.51 -40.24
CA LYS A 607 5.47 -3.23 -40.83
C LYS A 607 5.95 -1.81 -40.54
N GLN A 608 5.08 -0.82 -40.70
CA GLN A 608 5.42 0.58 -40.39
C GLN A 608 5.62 0.80 -38.90
N LEU A 609 4.82 0.14 -38.08
CA LEU A 609 4.94 0.23 -36.62
C LEU A 609 6.28 -0.36 -36.15
N LEU A 610 6.71 -1.50 -36.67
CA LEU A 610 7.99 -2.11 -36.31
C LEU A 610 9.21 -1.27 -36.73
N LYS A 611 9.10 -0.53 -37.82
CA LYS A 611 10.15 0.45 -38.20
C LYS A 611 10.29 1.59 -37.20
N LEU A 612 9.17 2.02 -36.56
CA LEU A 612 9.13 3.15 -35.64
C LEU A 612 9.24 2.71 -34.17
N CYS A 613 8.88 1.48 -33.87
CA CYS A 613 8.84 0.90 -32.53
C CYS A 613 9.19 -0.59 -32.59
N PRO A 614 10.46 -0.94 -32.78
CA PRO A 614 10.91 -2.34 -32.91
C PRO A 614 10.56 -3.22 -31.70
N GLU A 615 10.36 -2.63 -30.53
CA GLU A 615 9.99 -3.28 -29.29
C GLU A 615 8.51 -3.66 -29.15
N TYR A 616 7.65 -3.33 -30.14
CA TYR A 616 6.22 -3.61 -30.06
C TYR A 616 5.87 -5.04 -30.46
N LEU A 617 5.88 -5.93 -29.47
CA LEU A 617 5.66 -7.37 -29.64
C LEU A 617 4.33 -7.77 -30.29
N PRO A 618 3.17 -7.14 -30.02
CA PRO A 618 1.93 -7.55 -30.67
C PRO A 618 1.97 -7.46 -32.19
N ALA A 619 2.72 -6.51 -32.77
CA ALA A 619 2.86 -6.44 -34.23
C ALA A 619 3.59 -7.63 -34.83
N TYR A 620 4.58 -8.20 -34.14
CA TYR A 620 5.23 -9.45 -34.57
C TYR A 620 4.26 -10.64 -34.54
N VAL A 621 3.43 -10.73 -33.52
CA VAL A 621 2.43 -11.79 -33.39
C VAL A 621 1.40 -11.72 -34.51
N MET A 622 0.94 -10.50 -34.85
CA MET A 622 0.02 -10.29 -35.96
C MET A 622 0.63 -10.68 -37.31
N LEU A 623 1.87 -10.24 -37.57
CA LEU A 623 2.60 -10.61 -38.79
C LEU A 623 2.75 -12.12 -38.94
N ARG A 624 3.06 -12.84 -37.87
CA ARG A 624 3.13 -14.30 -37.87
C ARG A 624 1.79 -14.93 -38.23
N LYS A 625 0.71 -14.46 -37.61
CA LYS A 625 -0.63 -15.03 -37.85
C LYS A 625 -1.04 -14.95 -39.32
N ASP A 626 -0.78 -13.79 -39.94
CA ASP A 626 -1.08 -13.60 -41.37
C ASP A 626 -0.15 -14.39 -42.29
N ALA A 627 1.15 -14.44 -41.98
CA ALA A 627 2.11 -15.25 -42.76
C ALA A 627 1.76 -16.74 -42.76
N LEU A 628 1.23 -17.25 -41.64
CA LEU A 628 0.74 -18.63 -41.53
C LEU A 628 -0.56 -18.87 -42.31
N LEU A 629 -1.46 -17.87 -42.37
CA LEU A 629 -2.74 -17.95 -43.08
C LEU A 629 -2.56 -17.80 -44.60
N GLU A 630 -1.61 -17.00 -45.07
CA GLU A 630 -1.42 -16.70 -46.49
C GLU A 630 -0.27 -17.44 -47.16
N GLY A 631 0.53 -18.23 -46.37
CA GLY A 631 1.69 -18.94 -46.91
C GLY A 631 2.82 -18.05 -47.44
N LEU A 632 2.84 -16.80 -46.96
CA LEU A 632 3.81 -15.78 -47.39
C LEU A 632 5.14 -15.97 -46.66
N ALA A 633 6.25 -15.99 -47.41
CA ALA A 633 7.59 -15.85 -46.88
C ALA A 633 7.77 -14.41 -46.28
N LEU A 634 8.31 -14.36 -45.05
CA LEU A 634 8.52 -13.09 -44.37
C LEU A 634 9.74 -12.34 -44.91
N ASP A 635 9.63 -11.72 -46.06
CA ASP A 635 10.66 -10.81 -46.66
C ASP A 635 10.80 -9.48 -45.94
N VAL A 636 10.42 -9.39 -44.67
CA VAL A 636 10.16 -8.07 -44.01
C VAL A 636 11.21 -7.66 -43.00
N LEU A 637 12.06 -8.59 -42.58
CA LEU A 637 13.09 -8.28 -41.57
C LEU A 637 14.46 -8.27 -42.28
N GLU A 638 14.93 -7.09 -42.66
CA GLU A 638 16.29 -6.90 -43.16
C GLU A 638 17.27 -6.77 -41.96
N GLY A 639 18.12 -7.79 -41.72
CA GLY A 639 19.18 -7.74 -40.70
C GLY A 639 19.81 -9.11 -40.44
N GLU A 640 20.97 -9.15 -39.80
CA GLU A 640 21.76 -10.39 -39.56
C GLU A 640 21.04 -11.46 -38.70
N ASP A 641 19.91 -11.12 -38.06
CA ASP A 641 19.12 -12.03 -37.20
C ASP A 641 17.88 -12.64 -37.91
N GLU A 642 17.71 -12.39 -39.18
CA GLU A 642 16.57 -12.83 -40.02
C GLU A 642 16.33 -14.35 -39.97
N ASN A 643 17.37 -15.12 -40.07
CA ASN A 643 17.25 -16.57 -40.11
C ASN A 643 16.75 -17.20 -38.79
N ALA A 644 17.11 -16.62 -37.68
CA ALA A 644 16.68 -17.08 -36.36
C ALA A 644 15.20 -16.69 -36.09
N LEU A 645 14.79 -15.52 -36.48
CA LEU A 645 13.39 -15.05 -36.40
C LEU A 645 12.49 -15.86 -37.34
N VAL A 646 12.92 -16.08 -38.58
CA VAL A 646 12.20 -16.90 -39.57
C VAL A 646 12.07 -18.33 -39.11
N SER A 647 13.09 -18.92 -38.47
CA SER A 647 13.00 -20.28 -37.96
C SER A 647 12.01 -20.42 -36.78
N VAL A 648 11.90 -19.40 -35.91
CA VAL A 648 10.89 -19.36 -34.83
C VAL A 648 9.48 -19.19 -35.41
N PHE A 649 9.34 -18.40 -36.47
CA PHE A 649 8.04 -18.15 -37.10
C PHE A 649 7.56 -19.34 -37.95
N ASN A 650 8.44 -20.06 -38.63
CA ASN A 650 8.08 -21.08 -39.58
C ASN A 650 8.09 -22.52 -38.98
N ASN A 651 8.53 -22.71 -37.76
CA ASN A 651 8.72 -24.07 -37.23
C ASN A 651 7.84 -24.32 -35.99
N GLU A 652 6.76 -25.10 -36.18
CA GLU A 652 5.90 -25.60 -35.09
C GLU A 652 6.60 -26.57 -34.15
N ALA A 653 7.83 -27.03 -34.50
CA ALA A 653 8.56 -28.09 -33.83
C ALA A 653 9.93 -27.70 -33.26
N VAL A 654 10.14 -26.43 -32.88
CA VAL A 654 11.38 -26.04 -32.19
C VAL A 654 11.39 -26.66 -30.79
N SER A 655 12.37 -27.52 -30.52
CA SER A 655 12.52 -28.15 -29.22
C SER A 655 12.86 -27.14 -28.13
N ASP A 656 12.52 -27.45 -26.88
CA ASP A 656 12.83 -26.60 -25.73
C ASP A 656 14.34 -26.29 -25.61
N ASP A 657 15.19 -27.17 -26.05
CA ASP A 657 16.66 -27.01 -26.03
C ASP A 657 17.15 -26.10 -27.16
N ASP A 658 16.57 -26.21 -28.36
CA ASP A 658 16.88 -25.28 -29.44
C ASP A 658 16.37 -23.88 -29.13
N PHE A 659 15.21 -23.77 -28.50
CA PHE A 659 14.67 -22.49 -28.02
C PHE A 659 15.57 -21.85 -26.95
N LYS A 660 16.10 -22.61 -25.99
CA LYS A 660 17.09 -22.14 -25.04
C LYS A 660 18.38 -21.65 -25.68
N LYS A 661 18.87 -22.37 -26.70
CA LYS A 661 20.02 -21.95 -27.50
C LYS A 661 19.78 -20.62 -28.21
N MET A 662 18.63 -20.47 -28.83
CA MET A 662 18.21 -19.23 -29.49
C MET A 662 18.06 -18.06 -28.49
N LEU A 663 17.57 -18.32 -27.28
CA LEU A 663 17.51 -17.36 -26.21
C LEU A 663 18.90 -16.87 -25.77
N CYS A 664 19.86 -17.81 -25.66
CA CYS A 664 21.26 -17.48 -25.32
C CYS A 664 21.96 -16.67 -26.42
N GLU A 665 21.64 -16.91 -27.68
CA GLU A 665 22.16 -16.12 -28.81
C GLU A 665 21.49 -14.75 -28.90
N ALA A 666 20.18 -14.68 -28.65
CA ALA A 666 19.43 -13.42 -28.56
C ALA A 666 19.91 -12.51 -27.41
N GLU A 667 20.42 -13.10 -26.34
CA GLU A 667 21.03 -12.34 -25.21
C GLU A 667 22.26 -11.51 -25.64
N LYS A 668 22.88 -11.88 -26.74
CA LYS A 668 24.07 -11.20 -27.26
C LYS A 668 23.73 -10.10 -28.26
N THR A 669 22.53 -10.03 -28.79
CA THR A 669 22.20 -9.21 -29.97
C THR A 669 21.28 -8.05 -29.71
N SER A 670 20.11 -8.19 -29.08
CA SER A 670 19.27 -7.05 -28.70
C SER A 670 18.23 -7.37 -27.64
N VAL A 671 17.80 -6.35 -26.86
CA VAL A 671 16.71 -6.45 -25.86
C VAL A 671 15.39 -6.84 -26.53
N THR A 672 15.16 -6.38 -27.73
CA THR A 672 13.96 -6.63 -28.55
C THR A 672 13.81 -8.10 -28.91
N PHE A 673 14.88 -8.71 -29.35
CA PHE A 673 14.91 -10.12 -29.73
C PHE A 673 14.70 -11.03 -28.50
N LYS A 674 15.27 -10.68 -27.36
CA LYS A 674 15.10 -11.38 -26.10
C LYS A 674 13.65 -11.40 -25.60
N LEU A 675 12.98 -10.25 -25.65
CA LEU A 675 11.57 -10.12 -25.30
C LEU A 675 10.65 -10.88 -26.26
N PHE A 676 10.97 -10.88 -27.54
CA PHE A 676 10.28 -11.63 -28.57
C PHE A 676 10.38 -13.16 -28.35
N ALA A 677 11.57 -13.67 -28.11
CA ALA A 677 11.81 -15.10 -27.83
C ALA A 677 11.06 -15.58 -26.59
N LEU A 678 11.02 -14.74 -25.51
CA LEU A 678 10.26 -15.03 -24.28
C LEU A 678 8.75 -15.10 -24.55
N ARG A 679 8.21 -14.23 -25.40
CA ARG A 679 6.79 -14.20 -25.75
C ARG A 679 6.38 -15.37 -26.63
N ALA A 680 7.19 -15.72 -27.63
CA ALA A 680 6.96 -16.89 -28.50
C ALA A 680 6.89 -18.20 -27.68
N ARG A 681 7.74 -18.33 -26.65
CA ARG A 681 7.69 -19.46 -25.71
C ARG A 681 6.40 -19.48 -24.90
N LYS A 682 5.92 -18.33 -24.43
CA LYS A 682 4.69 -18.24 -23.65
C LYS A 682 3.48 -18.68 -24.48
N ILE A 683 3.39 -18.23 -25.71
CA ILE A 683 2.30 -18.62 -26.64
C ILE A 683 2.32 -20.11 -26.89
N LYS A 684 3.50 -20.71 -27.12
CA LYS A 684 3.65 -22.16 -27.32
C LYS A 684 3.30 -23.00 -26.09
N MET A 685 3.45 -22.45 -24.87
CA MET A 685 3.07 -23.11 -23.61
C MET A 685 1.57 -22.96 -23.29
N GLU A 686 0.90 -21.94 -23.85
CA GLU A 686 -0.55 -21.73 -23.69
C GLU A 686 -1.38 -22.53 -24.70
N GLU A 687 -0.75 -23.00 -25.81
CA GLU A 687 -1.36 -23.86 -26.86
C GLU A 687 -1.18 -25.37 -26.59
N ASN A 688 -0.33 -25.78 -25.65
CA ASN A 688 -0.16 -27.16 -25.17
C ASN A 688 -0.77 -27.32 -23.75
#